data_c9d6059459459114ea5ec5e4cf32b375
#
_entry.id   c9d6059459459114ea5ec5e4cf32b375
#
_cell.length_a   1.000
_cell.length_b   1.000
_cell.length_c   1.000
_cell.angle_alpha   90.00
_cell.angle_beta   90.00
_cell.angle_gamma   90.00
#
_symmetry.space_group_name_H-M   'P 1'
#
loop_
_entity.id
_entity.type
_entity.pdbx_description
1 polymer ?
#
loop_
_entity_poly.entity_id
_entity_poly.type
_entity_poly.pdbx_seq_one_letter_code
_entity_poly.pdbx_strand_id
1 'polypeptide(L)'
;MSRILRTAAVILLCLAVVLTSGCRAVKSIKTKQLKVGVEGIEGVFNPFYAESEADKQINSQIFLPIQRRTGDNRLVNLCGGISYEYSGNTGVKYTVTIRDDMFFSDGKPVTIDDVIFFYYFIADATYDGVYSDWYLNDIVGLKEYYFDDKNYQSSIESIEERVAANYTVKTIETADYIEYLVVTGIEGRFNGDLNSASPTGASWRDYASKLGYSEALSDLGASPSESQVMRLIARVEAETNPLSYDPETWYRDKLYKEYINKNYENGIDVTEISGIKKVNDYNCTVQFNSRNINAVSRLNALVVSKAYYSVDYVKGQADKVKQMTGFAVGSGPYTVIDHSNNEVSLTANDYYFDGKPAFGSLKFIDLAAKEEDPGQSILNGKVDVVTTTATAELINKLTADKVKYYVSDKDSYTTLFFNTRTVDNFLRKALCGLASGVKSSVESAVGTYYTVPYRPLSVRFDEYPANLTQPYYTESSYSAYEIVNGTPNKAFTAYYLNDADELTVAALNEYKTLLSKKGITLNIVVADAAGLDAAITSGKADIWIDFVPDGATSDKFDYYNSAGTLNKTAVNDKKINELTAGIRSAIGLSARASMVSNLLDQVMEQAVEFPLYQLQLVTIYNTDTIDPTSFGDSFDYDGFEYALPVLK
;
A
#
# COMPACT_ATOMS: atom_id res chain seq x y z
N MET A 1 67.46 -24.44 41.36
CA MET A 1 66.13 -24.36 42.03
C MET A 1 65.40 -23.02 41.87
N SER A 2 66.03 -21.88 41.58
CA SER A 2 65.31 -20.58 41.52
C SER A 2 64.58 -20.22 40.22
N ARG A 3 64.95 -20.83 39.10
CA ARG A 3 64.24 -20.54 37.80
C ARG A 3 62.95 -21.32 37.66
N ILE A 4 62.91 -22.56 38.13
CA ILE A 4 61.69 -23.41 38.03
C ILE A 4 60.57 -22.88 38.94
N LEU A 5 60.91 -22.38 40.13
CA LEU A 5 59.93 -21.76 41.05
C LEU A 5 59.34 -20.45 40.49
N ARG A 6 60.15 -19.66 39.75
CA ARG A 6 59.65 -18.40 39.14
C ARG A 6 58.73 -18.69 37.94
N THR A 7 59.02 -19.70 37.14
CA THR A 7 58.18 -20.10 36.01
C THR A 7 56.86 -20.70 36.50
N ALA A 8 56.89 -21.53 37.55
CA ALA A 8 55.66 -22.08 38.15
C ALA A 8 54.76 -20.99 38.79
N ALA A 9 55.38 -19.96 39.45
CA ALA A 9 54.62 -18.84 40.01
C ALA A 9 53.96 -17.94 38.94
N VAL A 10 54.63 -17.74 37.79
CA VAL A 10 54.05 -16.97 36.66
C VAL A 10 52.92 -17.74 35.99
N ILE A 11 53.07 -19.08 35.83
CA ILE A 11 51.99 -19.93 35.27
C ILE A 11 50.78 -19.97 36.22
N LEU A 12 51.00 -20.05 37.55
CA LEU A 12 49.91 -19.98 38.54
C LEU A 12 49.21 -18.60 38.53
N LEU A 13 49.97 -17.51 38.38
CA LEU A 13 49.42 -16.17 38.29
C LEU A 13 48.60 -15.97 36.98
N CYS A 14 49.07 -16.49 35.86
CA CYS A 14 48.31 -16.45 34.60
C CYS A 14 47.06 -17.32 34.66
N LEU A 15 47.09 -18.50 35.31
CA LEU A 15 45.88 -19.28 35.53
C LEU A 15 44.90 -18.63 36.48
N ALA A 16 45.36 -17.93 37.53
CA ALA A 16 44.50 -17.18 38.46
C ALA A 16 43.82 -15.99 37.77
N VAL A 17 44.50 -15.28 36.85
CA VAL A 17 43.92 -14.18 36.06
C VAL A 17 42.88 -14.71 35.05
N VAL A 18 43.10 -15.88 34.46
CA VAL A 18 42.11 -16.52 33.55
C VAL A 18 40.88 -17.04 34.30
N LEU A 19 41.05 -17.48 35.57
CA LEU A 19 39.94 -17.96 36.39
C LEU A 19 39.13 -16.81 37.05
N THR A 20 39.70 -15.61 37.17
CA THR A 20 38.98 -14.43 37.72
C THR A 20 38.29 -13.61 36.63
N SER A 21 38.64 -13.78 35.36
CA SER A 21 37.93 -13.16 34.23
C SER A 21 36.78 -14.01 33.70
N GLY A 22 36.52 -15.20 34.24
CA GLY A 22 35.60 -16.19 33.69
C GLY A 22 34.29 -16.44 34.42
N CYS A 23 33.91 -15.62 35.41
CA CYS A 23 32.58 -15.74 36.02
C CYS A 23 32.08 -14.37 36.51
N ARG A 24 31.88 -13.42 35.59
CA ARG A 24 30.72 -12.58 35.78
C ARG A 24 29.53 -13.52 35.48
N ALA A 25 28.85 -13.95 36.56
CA ALA A 25 27.51 -14.43 36.46
C ALA A 25 26.72 -13.35 35.68
N VAL A 26 26.50 -13.58 34.43
CA VAL A 26 25.48 -12.86 33.69
C VAL A 26 24.22 -13.19 34.49
N LYS A 27 23.80 -12.27 35.39
CA LYS A 27 22.43 -12.23 35.85
C LYS A 27 21.66 -12.30 34.52
N SER A 28 20.99 -13.39 34.26
CA SER A 28 19.99 -13.44 33.20
C SER A 28 18.98 -12.36 33.59
N ILE A 29 19.19 -11.17 33.06
CA ILE A 29 18.12 -10.18 33.02
C ILE A 29 17.05 -10.95 32.21
N LYS A 30 15.98 -11.38 32.89
CA LYS A 30 14.80 -11.86 32.18
C LYS A 30 14.37 -10.68 31.33
N THR A 31 14.83 -10.68 30.10
CA THR A 31 14.42 -9.70 29.10
C THR A 31 12.92 -9.85 29.01
N LYS A 32 12.18 -8.76 29.33
CA LYS A 32 10.73 -8.79 29.27
C LYS A 32 10.31 -9.10 27.83
N GLN A 33 9.25 -9.88 27.68
CA GLN A 33 8.54 -10.05 26.42
C GLN A 33 7.51 -8.92 26.29
N LEU A 34 7.43 -8.30 25.11
CA LEU A 34 6.33 -7.39 24.76
C LEU A 34 5.28 -8.15 23.96
N LYS A 35 4.03 -8.04 24.38
CA LYS A 35 2.87 -8.61 23.67
C LYS A 35 2.19 -7.52 22.87
N VAL A 36 2.09 -7.70 21.55
CA VAL A 36 1.52 -6.77 20.60
C VAL A 36 0.22 -7.33 20.05
N GLY A 37 -0.86 -6.59 20.19
CA GLY A 37 -2.13 -6.92 19.55
C GLY A 37 -2.15 -6.42 18.12
N VAL A 38 -2.51 -7.30 17.18
CA VAL A 38 -2.70 -6.99 15.75
C VAL A 38 -3.94 -7.69 15.23
N GLU A 39 -4.35 -7.40 14.00
CA GLU A 39 -5.49 -8.03 13.35
C GLU A 39 -5.09 -8.53 11.96
N GLY A 40 -5.42 -9.77 11.62
CA GLY A 40 -5.24 -10.36 10.29
C GLY A 40 -3.81 -10.83 10.00
N ILE A 41 -3.23 -11.66 10.87
CA ILE A 41 -1.95 -12.34 10.60
C ILE A 41 -2.17 -13.41 9.54
N GLU A 42 -1.62 -13.23 8.35
CA GLU A 42 -1.62 -14.23 7.26
C GLU A 42 -0.38 -15.14 7.32
N GLY A 43 0.68 -14.70 8.00
CA GLY A 43 1.91 -15.47 8.19
C GLY A 43 2.88 -15.36 7.02
N VAL A 44 2.79 -14.30 6.23
CA VAL A 44 3.70 -14.04 5.11
C VAL A 44 4.89 -13.21 5.60
N PHE A 45 5.97 -13.90 6.03
CA PHE A 45 7.20 -13.24 6.50
C PHE A 45 8.20 -12.96 5.37
N ASN A 46 7.74 -13.01 4.14
CA ASN A 46 8.50 -12.60 2.96
C ASN A 46 8.21 -11.13 2.65
N PRO A 47 9.18 -10.20 2.78
CA PRO A 47 8.93 -8.75 2.66
C PRO A 47 8.54 -8.31 1.24
N PHE A 48 8.73 -9.16 0.25
CA PHE A 48 8.34 -8.92 -1.13
C PHE A 48 6.84 -9.17 -1.40
N TYR A 49 6.17 -9.94 -0.52
CA TYR A 49 4.81 -10.45 -0.75
C TYR A 49 3.86 -10.26 0.43
N ALA A 50 4.30 -9.63 1.51
CA ALA A 50 3.44 -9.36 2.67
C ALA A 50 2.45 -8.24 2.34
N GLU A 51 1.16 -8.55 2.33
CA GLU A 51 0.08 -7.61 1.99
C GLU A 51 -0.70 -7.16 3.23
N SER A 52 -0.93 -8.06 4.21
CA SER A 52 -1.66 -7.69 5.42
C SER A 52 -0.88 -6.70 6.29
N GLU A 53 -1.58 -5.78 6.96
CA GLU A 53 -0.93 -4.80 7.84
C GLU A 53 -0.23 -5.45 9.02
N ALA A 54 -0.77 -6.57 9.54
CA ALA A 54 -0.13 -7.34 10.61
C ALA A 54 1.21 -7.95 10.15
N ASP A 55 1.25 -8.56 8.96
CA ASP A 55 2.49 -9.14 8.43
C ASP A 55 3.51 -8.07 8.07
N LYS A 56 3.09 -6.90 7.53
CA LYS A 56 3.96 -5.75 7.32
C LYS A 56 4.56 -5.25 8.64
N GLN A 57 3.75 -5.15 9.69
CA GLN A 57 4.22 -4.74 11.01
C GLN A 57 5.22 -5.74 11.61
N ILE A 58 4.98 -7.04 11.46
CA ILE A 58 5.92 -8.09 11.86
C ILE A 58 7.21 -8.00 11.03
N ASN A 59 7.09 -7.87 9.71
CA ASN A 59 8.23 -7.75 8.80
C ASN A 59 9.09 -6.52 9.06
N SER A 60 8.50 -5.40 9.52
CA SER A 60 9.24 -4.20 9.90
C SER A 60 10.21 -4.42 11.07
N GLN A 61 10.00 -5.47 11.88
CA GLN A 61 10.91 -5.85 12.95
C GLN A 61 12.07 -6.75 12.46
N ILE A 62 11.92 -7.33 11.27
CA ILE A 62 12.87 -8.29 10.68
C ILE A 62 13.73 -7.61 9.62
N PHE A 63 13.12 -6.72 8.81
CA PHE A 63 13.75 -6.05 7.67
C PHE A 63 13.68 -4.54 7.85
N LEU A 64 14.82 -3.90 7.77
CA LEU A 64 14.90 -2.44 7.91
C LEU A 64 15.05 -1.77 6.54
N PRO A 65 14.39 -0.63 6.33
CA PRO A 65 14.63 0.21 5.15
C PRO A 65 15.95 0.99 5.29
N ILE A 66 16.46 1.48 4.16
CA ILE A 66 17.62 2.39 4.16
C ILE A 66 17.32 3.63 5.00
N GLN A 67 16.14 4.23 4.79
CA GLN A 67 15.63 5.37 5.55
C GLN A 67 14.26 5.02 6.13
N ARG A 68 14.00 5.43 7.35
CA ARG A 68 12.67 5.30 7.97
C ARG A 68 11.86 6.58 7.81
N ARG A 69 10.56 6.44 7.88
CA ARG A 69 9.62 7.55 7.88
C ARG A 69 9.23 7.89 9.33
N THR A 70 9.33 9.15 9.70
CA THR A 70 8.90 9.63 11.02
C THR A 70 7.39 9.90 11.05
N GLY A 71 6.81 10.02 12.26
CA GLY A 71 5.38 10.28 12.45
C GLY A 71 4.87 11.57 11.77
N ASP A 72 5.75 12.52 11.49
CA ASP A 72 5.49 13.73 10.70
C ASP A 72 5.82 13.55 9.20
N ASN A 73 5.86 12.30 8.74
CA ASN A 73 6.03 11.90 7.35
C ASN A 73 7.39 12.28 6.70
N ARG A 74 8.45 12.52 7.48
CA ARG A 74 9.80 12.80 6.97
C ARG A 74 10.63 11.53 6.87
N LEU A 75 11.49 11.44 5.86
CA LEU A 75 12.49 10.38 5.75
C LEU A 75 13.76 10.75 6.55
N VAL A 76 14.19 9.87 7.44
CA VAL A 76 15.44 9.97 8.18
C VAL A 76 16.30 8.74 7.97
N ASN A 77 17.63 8.91 8.01
CA ASN A 77 18.55 7.80 7.80
C ASN A 77 18.43 6.76 8.92
N LEU A 78 18.39 5.49 8.56
CA LEU A 78 18.38 4.34 9.47
C LEU A 78 19.54 3.39 9.14
N CYS A 79 19.39 2.52 8.15
CA CYS A 79 20.46 1.64 7.67
C CYS A 79 21.46 2.35 6.77
N GLY A 80 21.15 3.56 6.34
CA GLY A 80 21.95 4.31 5.39
C GLY A 80 21.29 5.62 5.02
N GLY A 81 21.60 6.13 3.84
CA GLY A 81 21.05 7.38 3.34
C GLY A 81 21.00 7.42 1.81
N ILE A 82 20.15 8.30 1.29
CA ILE A 82 20.01 8.55 -0.14
C ILE A 82 20.27 10.03 -0.39
N SER A 83 21.28 10.33 -1.17
CA SER A 83 21.60 11.67 -1.64
C SER A 83 21.48 11.78 -3.15
N TYR A 84 21.40 12.99 -3.69
CA TYR A 84 21.27 13.16 -5.14
C TYR A 84 22.09 14.33 -5.65
N GLU A 85 22.44 14.26 -6.93
CA GLU A 85 22.99 15.34 -7.71
C GLU A 85 22.31 15.43 -9.07
N TYR A 86 22.13 16.65 -9.58
CA TYR A 86 21.54 16.82 -10.91
C TYR A 86 22.52 16.37 -12.01
N SER A 87 22.00 15.67 -13.01
CA SER A 87 22.74 15.13 -14.14
C SER A 87 22.16 15.66 -15.44
N GLY A 88 22.88 16.54 -16.11
CA GLY A 88 22.38 17.23 -17.29
C GLY A 88 21.19 18.16 -16.99
N ASN A 89 20.32 18.36 -17.97
CA ASN A 89 19.19 19.28 -17.85
C ASN A 89 17.99 18.68 -17.10
N THR A 90 17.76 17.39 -17.23
CA THR A 90 16.57 16.69 -16.68
C THR A 90 16.92 15.56 -15.73
N GLY A 91 18.06 14.89 -15.92
CA GLY A 91 18.45 13.71 -15.16
C GLY A 91 18.84 13.99 -13.72
N VAL A 92 18.81 12.94 -12.91
CA VAL A 92 19.25 12.95 -11.51
C VAL A 92 20.00 11.66 -11.23
N LYS A 93 21.19 11.80 -10.63
CA LYS A 93 21.96 10.68 -10.11
C LYS A 93 21.79 10.60 -8.61
N TYR A 94 21.22 9.52 -8.13
CA TYR A 94 21.10 9.21 -6.71
C TYR A 94 22.30 8.38 -6.27
N THR A 95 22.79 8.65 -5.08
CA THR A 95 23.77 7.81 -4.38
C THR A 95 23.10 7.19 -3.18
N VAL A 96 23.02 5.87 -3.19
CA VAL A 96 22.51 5.06 -2.09
C VAL A 96 23.70 4.58 -1.29
N THR A 97 23.72 4.88 0.01
CA THR A 97 24.77 4.51 0.94
C THR A 97 24.16 3.68 2.07
N ILE A 98 24.82 2.60 2.46
CA ILE A 98 24.49 1.83 3.66
C ILE A 98 25.63 1.91 4.69
N ARG A 99 25.32 1.60 5.94
CA ARG A 99 26.31 1.51 7.04
C ARG A 99 27.25 0.34 6.81
N ASP A 100 28.47 0.44 7.32
CA ASP A 100 29.52 -0.58 7.22
C ASP A 100 29.61 -1.50 8.44
N ASP A 101 28.77 -1.24 9.46
CA ASP A 101 28.73 -1.98 10.74
C ASP A 101 27.49 -2.89 10.87
N MET A 102 26.75 -3.14 9.77
CA MET A 102 25.54 -3.95 9.77
C MET A 102 25.81 -5.43 9.48
N PHE A 103 25.07 -6.28 10.19
CA PHE A 103 25.04 -7.72 9.98
C PHE A 103 23.60 -8.23 9.89
N PHE A 104 23.41 -9.28 9.12
CA PHE A 104 22.18 -10.05 9.16
C PHE A 104 22.08 -10.92 10.41
N SER A 105 20.90 -11.42 10.70
CA SER A 105 20.63 -12.27 11.88
C SER A 105 21.39 -13.61 11.86
N ASP A 106 21.95 -14.01 10.72
CA ASP A 106 22.85 -15.17 10.57
C ASP A 106 24.34 -14.81 10.77
N GLY A 107 24.63 -13.56 11.11
CA GLY A 107 25.99 -13.04 11.38
C GLY A 107 26.79 -12.69 10.12
N LYS A 108 26.22 -12.77 8.92
CA LYS A 108 26.90 -12.30 7.70
C LYS A 108 26.83 -10.79 7.57
N PRO A 109 27.90 -10.14 7.07
CA PRO A 109 27.89 -8.68 6.87
C PRO A 109 26.88 -8.29 5.79
N VAL A 110 26.24 -7.14 5.99
CA VAL A 110 25.42 -6.48 4.99
C VAL A 110 26.31 -5.71 4.03
N THR A 111 26.03 -5.80 2.74
CA THR A 111 26.74 -5.06 1.70
C THR A 111 25.76 -4.40 0.73
N ILE A 112 26.25 -3.48 -0.10
CA ILE A 112 25.43 -2.82 -1.12
C ILE A 112 24.87 -3.81 -2.17
N ASP A 113 25.48 -5.01 -2.31
CA ASP A 113 24.97 -6.05 -3.20
C ASP A 113 23.59 -6.59 -2.74
N ASP A 114 23.29 -6.50 -1.45
CA ASP A 114 21.99 -6.87 -0.88
C ASP A 114 20.89 -5.86 -1.30
N VAL A 115 21.22 -4.57 -1.30
CA VAL A 115 20.34 -3.49 -1.79
C VAL A 115 20.17 -3.56 -3.32
N ILE A 116 21.26 -3.79 -4.06
CA ILE A 116 21.21 -3.97 -5.51
C ILE A 116 20.36 -5.19 -5.85
N PHE A 117 20.47 -6.29 -5.12
CA PHE A 117 19.64 -7.46 -5.29
C PHE A 117 18.15 -7.12 -5.13
N PHE A 118 17.77 -6.35 -4.11
CA PHE A 118 16.39 -5.91 -3.92
C PHE A 118 15.86 -5.22 -5.18
N TYR A 119 16.60 -4.23 -5.74
CA TYR A 119 16.17 -3.52 -6.95
C TYR A 119 16.03 -4.43 -8.17
N TYR A 120 16.98 -5.34 -8.37
CA TYR A 120 16.95 -6.26 -9.50
C TYR A 120 15.81 -7.29 -9.39
N PHE A 121 15.51 -7.72 -8.17
CA PHE A 121 14.43 -8.68 -7.93
C PHE A 121 13.06 -8.05 -8.20
N ILE A 122 12.78 -6.88 -7.66
CA ILE A 122 11.50 -6.20 -7.89
C ILE A 122 11.35 -5.59 -9.30
N ALA A 123 12.44 -5.56 -10.07
CA ALA A 123 12.45 -5.19 -11.49
C ALA A 123 12.25 -6.40 -12.42
N ASP A 124 12.19 -7.62 -11.91
CA ASP A 124 11.92 -8.82 -12.70
C ASP A 124 10.46 -8.81 -13.19
N ALA A 125 10.24 -9.02 -14.49
CA ALA A 125 8.89 -8.99 -15.06
C ALA A 125 7.98 -10.14 -14.58
N THR A 126 8.54 -11.17 -13.95
CA THR A 126 7.78 -12.26 -13.33
C THR A 126 7.43 -12.00 -11.85
N TYR A 127 7.90 -10.87 -11.29
CA TYR A 127 7.59 -10.46 -9.94
C TYR A 127 6.18 -9.83 -9.87
N ASP A 128 5.32 -10.40 -9.04
CA ASP A 128 3.90 -10.01 -8.86
C ASP A 128 3.57 -9.57 -7.42
N GLY A 129 4.58 -9.17 -6.64
CA GLY A 129 4.39 -8.76 -5.24
C GLY A 129 4.15 -7.25 -5.06
N VAL A 130 4.30 -6.79 -3.80
CA VAL A 130 3.90 -5.44 -3.36
C VAL A 130 4.65 -4.27 -4.01
N TYR A 131 5.76 -4.53 -4.71
CA TYR A 131 6.53 -3.53 -5.48
C TYR A 131 6.44 -3.74 -6.99
N SER A 132 5.41 -4.44 -7.49
CA SER A 132 5.30 -4.82 -8.91
C SER A 132 5.24 -3.64 -9.89
N ASP A 133 4.90 -2.44 -9.41
CA ASP A 133 4.94 -1.19 -10.18
C ASP A 133 6.33 -0.52 -10.25
N TRP A 134 7.36 -1.09 -9.58
CA TRP A 134 8.68 -0.47 -9.49
C TRP A 134 9.35 -0.30 -10.86
N TYR A 135 9.08 -1.19 -11.81
CA TYR A 135 9.59 -1.10 -13.19
C TYR A 135 9.10 0.16 -13.94
N LEU A 136 8.07 0.86 -13.43
CA LEU A 136 7.58 2.10 -14.02
C LEU A 136 8.49 3.30 -13.76
N ASN A 137 9.48 3.17 -12.86
CA ASN A 137 10.44 4.24 -12.61
C ASN A 137 11.29 4.54 -13.85
N ASP A 138 11.62 5.83 -14.04
CA ASP A 138 12.40 6.32 -15.16
C ASP A 138 13.93 6.19 -14.94
N ILE A 139 14.35 4.96 -14.56
CA ILE A 139 15.75 4.61 -14.35
C ILE A 139 16.37 4.16 -15.68
N VAL A 140 17.58 4.64 -15.97
CA VAL A 140 18.32 4.28 -17.19
C VAL A 140 18.52 2.76 -17.26
N GLY A 141 18.05 2.13 -18.33
CA GLY A 141 18.19 0.68 -18.57
C GLY A 141 17.20 -0.21 -17.81
N LEU A 142 16.27 0.38 -17.05
CA LEU A 142 15.29 -0.40 -16.29
C LEU A 142 14.27 -1.10 -17.20
N LYS A 143 13.77 -0.40 -18.21
CA LYS A 143 12.81 -0.96 -19.16
C LYS A 143 13.45 -2.05 -20.03
N GLU A 144 14.68 -1.85 -20.46
CA GLU A 144 15.47 -2.86 -21.17
C GLU A 144 15.61 -4.14 -20.34
N TYR A 145 15.88 -3.99 -19.03
CA TYR A 145 15.98 -5.11 -18.11
C TYR A 145 14.63 -5.80 -17.91
N TYR A 146 13.56 -5.03 -17.67
CA TYR A 146 12.21 -5.56 -17.43
C TYR A 146 11.69 -6.35 -18.62
N PHE A 147 11.79 -5.80 -19.84
CA PHE A 147 11.35 -6.45 -21.07
C PHE A 147 12.34 -7.48 -21.61
N ASP A 148 13.53 -7.55 -21.06
CA ASP A 148 14.65 -8.34 -21.56
C ASP A 148 14.99 -8.05 -23.03
N ASP A 149 14.85 -6.81 -23.44
CA ASP A 149 15.09 -6.35 -24.81
C ASP A 149 15.73 -4.95 -24.83
N LYS A 150 16.90 -4.83 -25.45
CA LYS A 150 17.60 -3.55 -25.61
C LYS A 150 16.87 -2.58 -26.56
N ASN A 151 16.00 -3.10 -27.41
CA ASN A 151 15.23 -2.34 -28.39
C ASN A 151 13.72 -2.34 -28.05
N TYR A 152 13.36 -2.53 -26.79
CA TYR A 152 11.98 -2.68 -26.30
C TYR A 152 11.04 -1.60 -26.85
N GLN A 153 11.50 -0.37 -27.06
CA GLN A 153 10.66 0.75 -27.51
C GLN A 153 9.95 0.44 -28.82
N SER A 154 10.68 -0.07 -29.82
CA SER A 154 10.08 -0.43 -31.11
C SER A 154 9.11 -1.60 -31.02
N SER A 155 9.38 -2.54 -30.10
CA SER A 155 8.47 -3.66 -29.81
C SER A 155 7.19 -3.18 -29.15
N ILE A 156 7.30 -2.28 -28.18
CA ILE A 156 6.16 -1.65 -27.49
C ILE A 156 5.31 -0.82 -28.47
N GLU A 157 5.95 0.03 -29.30
CA GLU A 157 5.25 0.80 -30.34
C GLU A 157 4.45 -0.13 -31.28
N SER A 158 5.03 -1.25 -31.70
CA SER A 158 4.35 -2.25 -32.52
C SER A 158 3.17 -2.93 -31.79
N ILE A 159 3.30 -3.17 -30.49
CA ILE A 159 2.22 -3.69 -29.65
C ILE A 159 1.08 -2.67 -29.57
N GLU A 160 1.38 -1.40 -29.27
CA GLU A 160 0.39 -0.33 -29.18
C GLU A 160 -0.32 -0.07 -30.52
N GLU A 161 0.41 -0.10 -31.64
CA GLU A 161 -0.19 -0.04 -32.99
C GLU A 161 -1.14 -1.21 -33.22
N ARG A 162 -0.79 -2.42 -32.78
CA ARG A 162 -1.62 -3.61 -32.88
C ARG A 162 -2.86 -3.52 -31.98
N VAL A 163 -2.71 -2.99 -30.77
CA VAL A 163 -3.84 -2.72 -29.87
C VAL A 163 -4.80 -1.74 -30.55
N ALA A 164 -4.29 -0.60 -31.03
CA ALA A 164 -5.12 0.41 -31.68
C ALA A 164 -5.81 -0.09 -32.96
N ALA A 165 -5.13 -0.92 -33.77
CA ALA A 165 -5.69 -1.46 -35.01
C ALA A 165 -6.78 -2.53 -34.79
N ASN A 166 -6.68 -3.30 -33.68
CA ASN A 166 -7.60 -4.39 -33.38
C ASN A 166 -8.72 -4.00 -32.40
N TYR A 167 -8.62 -2.80 -31.82
CA TYR A 167 -9.64 -2.28 -30.93
C TYR A 167 -10.78 -1.64 -31.72
N THR A 168 -11.73 -2.47 -32.12
CA THR A 168 -13.11 -2.05 -32.35
C THR A 168 -14.00 -3.04 -31.61
N VAL A 169 -14.93 -2.54 -30.81
CA VAL A 169 -15.92 -3.32 -30.03
C VAL A 169 -16.61 -4.42 -30.86
N LYS A 170 -16.52 -4.36 -32.20
CA LYS A 170 -17.09 -5.31 -33.14
C LYS A 170 -16.15 -6.42 -33.63
N THR A 171 -14.85 -6.33 -33.40
CA THR A 171 -13.87 -7.33 -33.87
C THR A 171 -13.42 -8.32 -32.80
N ILE A 172 -13.84 -8.13 -31.55
CA ILE A 172 -13.58 -9.07 -30.46
C ILE A 172 -14.70 -10.15 -30.39
N GLU A 173 -15.17 -10.65 -31.50
CA GLU A 173 -15.91 -11.93 -31.59
C GLU A 173 -14.97 -13.14 -31.49
N THR A 174 -13.79 -12.94 -30.94
CA THR A 174 -12.76 -13.97 -30.89
C THR A 174 -12.85 -14.79 -29.61
N ALA A 175 -12.40 -16.03 -29.68
CA ALA A 175 -12.25 -16.92 -28.52
C ALA A 175 -11.49 -16.24 -27.38
N ASP A 176 -10.59 -15.35 -27.70
CA ASP A 176 -9.76 -14.57 -26.78
C ASP A 176 -10.55 -13.62 -25.88
N TYR A 177 -11.59 -12.96 -26.43
CA TYR A 177 -12.45 -12.07 -25.64
C TYR A 177 -13.37 -12.84 -24.68
N ILE A 178 -13.92 -13.96 -25.15
CA ILE A 178 -14.73 -14.84 -24.31
C ILE A 178 -13.85 -15.44 -23.20
N GLU A 179 -12.62 -15.77 -23.50
CA GLU A 179 -11.66 -16.25 -22.49
C GLU A 179 -11.32 -15.17 -21.47
N TYR A 180 -11.12 -13.94 -21.90
CA TYR A 180 -10.97 -12.78 -21.00
C TYR A 180 -12.17 -12.61 -20.06
N LEU A 181 -13.39 -12.66 -20.60
CA LEU A 181 -14.60 -12.53 -19.79
C LEU A 181 -14.76 -13.69 -18.79
N VAL A 182 -14.34 -14.90 -19.17
CA VAL A 182 -14.31 -16.06 -18.26
C VAL A 182 -13.28 -15.82 -17.15
N VAL A 183 -12.05 -15.46 -17.52
CA VAL A 183 -10.95 -15.29 -16.57
C VAL A 183 -11.19 -14.11 -15.63
N THR A 184 -11.58 -12.96 -16.12
CA THR A 184 -11.73 -11.74 -15.29
C THR A 184 -13.10 -11.62 -14.62
N GLY A 185 -14.17 -12.03 -15.30
CA GLY A 185 -15.53 -11.86 -14.80
C GLY A 185 -16.05 -13.04 -13.98
N ILE A 186 -15.59 -14.24 -14.26
CA ILE A 186 -16.10 -15.47 -13.65
C ILE A 186 -15.09 -16.12 -12.73
N GLU A 187 -13.83 -16.27 -13.11
CA GLU A 187 -12.80 -16.81 -12.24
C GLU A 187 -12.60 -15.98 -10.98
N GLY A 188 -12.59 -14.65 -11.09
CA GLY A 188 -12.48 -13.74 -9.94
C GLY A 188 -13.66 -13.87 -8.96
N ARG A 189 -14.85 -14.22 -9.44
CA ARG A 189 -16.03 -14.48 -8.58
C ARG A 189 -16.03 -15.86 -7.95
N PHE A 190 -15.22 -16.80 -8.44
CA PHE A 190 -15.28 -18.22 -8.11
C PHE A 190 -13.94 -18.82 -7.70
N ASN A 191 -13.03 -18.03 -7.15
CA ASN A 191 -11.70 -18.44 -6.65
C ASN A 191 -10.81 -19.11 -7.70
N GLY A 192 -10.93 -18.75 -8.98
CA GLY A 192 -9.96 -19.12 -10.01
C GLY A 192 -9.92 -20.59 -10.42
N ASP A 193 -10.79 -21.44 -9.92
CA ASP A 193 -10.83 -22.86 -10.29
C ASP A 193 -12.04 -23.20 -11.16
N LEU A 194 -11.83 -23.24 -12.47
CA LEU A 194 -12.83 -23.62 -13.46
C LEU A 194 -13.40 -25.05 -13.26
N ASN A 195 -12.74 -25.87 -12.45
CA ASN A 195 -13.14 -27.24 -12.14
C ASN A 195 -13.77 -27.37 -10.74
N SER A 196 -13.87 -26.29 -9.97
CA SER A 196 -14.51 -26.31 -8.66
C SER A 196 -16.03 -26.39 -8.77
N ALA A 197 -16.68 -26.92 -7.73
CA ALA A 197 -18.12 -26.77 -7.58
C ALA A 197 -18.47 -25.27 -7.51
N SER A 198 -19.68 -24.91 -8.00
CA SER A 198 -20.14 -23.52 -7.91
C SER A 198 -20.13 -23.05 -6.44
N PRO A 199 -20.09 -21.74 -6.15
CA PRO A 199 -20.08 -21.19 -4.79
C PRO A 199 -21.23 -21.67 -3.90
N THR A 200 -22.30 -22.18 -4.51
CA THR A 200 -23.47 -22.72 -3.80
C THR A 200 -23.40 -24.23 -3.59
N GLY A 201 -22.31 -24.89 -3.98
CA GLY A 201 -22.17 -26.36 -3.98
C GLY A 201 -23.01 -27.08 -5.04
N ALA A 202 -23.81 -26.37 -5.83
CA ALA A 202 -24.56 -26.87 -6.97
C ALA A 202 -23.68 -26.84 -8.25
N SER A 203 -24.17 -27.49 -9.33
CA SER A 203 -23.48 -27.40 -10.62
C SER A 203 -23.47 -25.97 -11.17
N TRP A 204 -22.51 -25.63 -12.00
CA TRP A 204 -22.47 -24.35 -12.72
C TRP A 204 -23.75 -24.09 -13.52
N ARG A 205 -24.42 -25.14 -14.02
CA ARG A 205 -25.69 -25.05 -14.70
C ARG A 205 -26.81 -24.55 -13.78
N ASP A 206 -26.90 -25.07 -12.57
CA ASP A 206 -27.88 -24.61 -11.58
C ASP A 206 -27.61 -23.18 -11.15
N TYR A 207 -26.35 -22.81 -11.07
CA TYR A 207 -25.93 -21.45 -10.76
C TYR A 207 -26.30 -20.47 -11.88
N ALA A 208 -26.01 -20.80 -13.14
CA ALA A 208 -26.40 -19.99 -14.30
C ALA A 208 -27.93 -19.84 -14.40
N SER A 209 -28.69 -20.89 -14.08
CA SER A 209 -30.15 -20.82 -14.02
C SER A 209 -30.66 -19.86 -12.94
N LYS A 210 -30.01 -19.85 -11.78
CA LYS A 210 -30.34 -18.90 -10.69
C LYS A 210 -30.00 -17.45 -11.04
N LEU A 211 -28.98 -17.22 -11.88
CA LEU A 211 -28.64 -15.91 -12.41
C LEU A 211 -29.58 -15.44 -13.55
N GLY A 212 -30.54 -16.26 -13.96
CA GLY A 212 -31.52 -15.90 -14.97
C GLY A 212 -31.18 -16.32 -16.42
N TYR A 213 -30.12 -17.12 -16.62
CA TYR A 213 -29.62 -17.54 -17.95
C TYR A 213 -30.26 -18.86 -18.48
N SER A 214 -31.43 -19.24 -17.98
CA SER A 214 -32.07 -20.54 -18.30
C SER A 214 -32.38 -20.70 -19.78
N GLU A 215 -32.78 -19.63 -20.48
CA GLU A 215 -33.07 -19.68 -21.94
C GLU A 215 -31.78 -19.95 -22.73
N ALA A 216 -30.73 -19.20 -22.46
CA ALA A 216 -29.44 -19.36 -23.14
C ALA A 216 -28.78 -20.72 -22.84
N LEU A 217 -29.04 -21.31 -21.66
CA LEU A 217 -28.59 -22.68 -21.34
C LEU A 217 -29.19 -23.75 -22.21
N SER A 218 -30.45 -23.54 -22.73
CA SER A 218 -31.11 -24.50 -23.59
C SER A 218 -30.39 -24.70 -24.93
N ASP A 219 -29.68 -23.69 -25.40
CA ASP A 219 -28.95 -23.70 -26.66
C ASP A 219 -27.66 -24.55 -26.60
N LEU A 220 -27.18 -24.86 -25.40
CA LEU A 220 -25.98 -25.70 -25.18
C LEU A 220 -26.25 -27.21 -25.23
N GLY A 221 -27.54 -27.62 -25.40
CA GLY A 221 -27.93 -29.01 -25.43
C GLY A 221 -28.18 -29.64 -24.04
N ALA A 222 -28.48 -30.95 -24.04
CA ALA A 222 -28.98 -31.65 -22.85
C ALA A 222 -27.92 -31.83 -21.71
N SER A 223 -26.64 -31.80 -22.04
CA SER A 223 -25.54 -32.05 -21.07
C SER A 223 -24.31 -31.20 -21.41
N PRO A 224 -24.38 -29.86 -21.27
CA PRO A 224 -23.22 -29.02 -21.50
C PRO A 224 -22.15 -29.27 -20.44
N SER A 225 -20.89 -29.15 -20.82
CA SER A 225 -19.78 -29.11 -19.85
C SER A 225 -19.83 -27.83 -19.03
N GLU A 226 -19.22 -27.85 -17.82
CA GLU A 226 -19.11 -26.66 -16.97
C GLU A 226 -18.42 -25.51 -17.70
N SER A 227 -17.35 -25.79 -18.45
CA SER A 227 -16.67 -24.79 -19.30
C SER A 227 -17.60 -24.15 -20.34
N GLN A 228 -18.52 -24.90 -20.96
CA GLN A 228 -19.48 -24.35 -21.89
C GLN A 228 -20.49 -23.42 -21.18
N VAL A 229 -20.91 -23.80 -19.96
CA VAL A 229 -21.81 -22.97 -19.14
C VAL A 229 -21.14 -21.68 -18.73
N MET A 230 -19.88 -21.72 -18.32
CA MET A 230 -19.11 -20.54 -17.92
C MET A 230 -18.89 -19.58 -19.10
N ARG A 231 -18.55 -20.11 -20.28
CA ARG A 231 -18.44 -19.30 -21.52
C ARG A 231 -19.76 -18.68 -21.93
N LEU A 232 -20.87 -19.36 -21.70
CA LEU A 232 -22.19 -18.79 -21.92
C LEU A 232 -22.49 -17.64 -20.96
N ILE A 233 -22.22 -17.82 -19.65
CA ILE A 233 -22.39 -16.76 -18.65
C ILE A 233 -21.55 -15.54 -19.03
N ALA A 234 -20.28 -15.73 -19.41
CA ALA A 234 -19.40 -14.67 -19.85
C ALA A 234 -19.95 -13.92 -21.08
N ARG A 235 -20.47 -14.66 -22.06
CA ARG A 235 -21.09 -14.05 -23.27
C ARG A 235 -22.30 -13.21 -22.90
N VAL A 236 -23.21 -13.75 -22.11
CA VAL A 236 -24.46 -13.04 -21.75
C VAL A 236 -24.14 -11.82 -20.89
N GLU A 237 -23.18 -11.91 -19.96
CA GLU A 237 -22.74 -10.75 -19.19
C GLU A 237 -22.11 -9.67 -20.06
N ALA A 238 -21.30 -10.04 -21.06
CA ALA A 238 -20.73 -9.09 -22.01
C ALA A 238 -21.79 -8.39 -22.87
N GLU A 239 -22.80 -9.11 -23.29
CA GLU A 239 -23.93 -8.57 -24.10
C GLU A 239 -24.84 -7.67 -23.26
N THR A 240 -25.04 -8.00 -21.97
CA THR A 240 -25.91 -7.24 -21.06
C THR A 240 -25.22 -6.08 -20.37
N ASN A 241 -23.90 -6.18 -20.14
CA ASN A 241 -23.07 -5.15 -19.52
C ASN A 241 -21.76 -4.92 -20.29
N PRO A 242 -21.80 -4.46 -21.54
CA PRO A 242 -20.61 -4.33 -22.38
C PRO A 242 -19.58 -3.34 -21.85
N LEU A 243 -19.93 -2.52 -20.84
CA LEU A 243 -19.09 -1.49 -20.26
C LEU A 243 -18.44 -1.90 -18.92
N SER A 244 -18.70 -3.13 -18.45
CA SER A 244 -18.09 -3.64 -17.21
C SER A 244 -16.70 -4.25 -17.42
N TYR A 245 -16.21 -4.27 -18.66
CA TYR A 245 -14.95 -4.89 -19.03
C TYR A 245 -14.14 -3.93 -19.89
N ASP A 246 -12.84 -3.87 -19.67
CA ASP A 246 -11.89 -3.10 -20.48
C ASP A 246 -11.07 -4.05 -21.38
N PRO A 247 -11.62 -4.42 -22.57
CA PRO A 247 -10.95 -5.34 -23.47
C PRO A 247 -9.67 -4.77 -24.09
N GLU A 248 -9.52 -3.44 -24.11
CA GLU A 248 -8.29 -2.79 -24.60
C GLU A 248 -7.15 -3.03 -23.65
N THR A 249 -7.34 -2.75 -22.35
CA THR A 249 -6.34 -3.01 -21.33
C THR A 249 -5.99 -4.48 -21.27
N TRP A 250 -6.98 -5.39 -21.26
CA TRP A 250 -6.71 -6.82 -21.28
C TRP A 250 -5.89 -7.27 -22.51
N TYR A 251 -6.26 -6.81 -23.70
CA TYR A 251 -5.55 -7.21 -24.92
C TYR A 251 -4.11 -6.65 -24.93
N ARG A 252 -3.94 -5.44 -24.45
CA ARG A 252 -2.63 -4.83 -24.23
C ARG A 252 -1.79 -5.66 -23.26
N ASP A 253 -2.33 -5.98 -22.10
CA ASP A 253 -1.64 -6.78 -21.07
C ASP A 253 -1.27 -8.18 -21.56
N LYS A 254 -2.19 -8.82 -22.31
CA LYS A 254 -1.91 -10.10 -22.96
C LYS A 254 -0.73 -10.00 -23.92
N LEU A 255 -0.69 -8.99 -24.80
CA LEU A 255 0.40 -8.80 -25.75
C LEU A 255 1.73 -8.49 -25.05
N TYR A 256 1.70 -7.68 -24.00
CA TYR A 256 2.88 -7.40 -23.18
C TYR A 256 3.39 -8.69 -22.51
N LYS A 257 2.50 -9.47 -21.91
CA LYS A 257 2.83 -10.75 -21.27
C LYS A 257 3.39 -11.77 -22.27
N GLU A 258 2.78 -11.90 -23.45
CA GLU A 258 3.29 -12.76 -24.54
C GLU A 258 4.69 -12.31 -24.98
N TYR A 259 4.90 -11.00 -25.12
CA TYR A 259 6.20 -10.43 -25.51
C TYR A 259 7.28 -10.71 -24.46
N ILE A 260 6.99 -10.46 -23.18
CA ILE A 260 7.90 -10.74 -22.06
C ILE A 260 8.23 -12.24 -22.00
N ASN A 261 7.22 -13.11 -22.00
CA ASN A 261 7.41 -14.55 -21.95
C ASN A 261 8.28 -15.06 -23.08
N LYS A 262 8.03 -14.58 -24.30
CA LYS A 262 8.83 -14.95 -25.47
C LYS A 262 10.30 -14.55 -25.34
N ASN A 263 10.59 -13.35 -24.80
CA ASN A 263 11.95 -12.90 -24.58
C ASN A 263 12.65 -13.77 -23.54
N TYR A 264 11.98 -14.04 -22.41
CA TYR A 264 12.52 -14.87 -21.33
C TYR A 264 12.70 -16.35 -21.73
N GLU A 265 11.82 -16.91 -22.57
CA GLU A 265 11.95 -18.29 -23.11
C GLU A 265 13.16 -18.45 -24.05
N ASN A 266 13.55 -17.39 -24.75
CA ASN A 266 14.72 -17.39 -25.63
C ASN A 266 16.07 -17.33 -24.88
N GLY A 267 16.04 -17.12 -23.57
CA GLY A 267 17.19 -16.90 -22.70
C GLY A 267 17.35 -15.44 -22.34
N ILE A 268 18.00 -15.15 -21.22
CA ILE A 268 18.15 -13.79 -20.68
C ILE A 268 19.24 -13.03 -21.44
N ASP A 269 18.83 -11.96 -22.15
CA ASP A 269 19.71 -11.11 -22.96
C ASP A 269 20.18 -9.84 -22.22
N VAL A 270 19.36 -9.32 -21.31
CA VAL A 270 19.65 -8.10 -20.53
C VAL A 270 19.79 -8.45 -19.06
N THR A 271 21.02 -8.59 -18.60
CA THR A 271 21.37 -8.99 -17.23
C THR A 271 21.57 -7.83 -16.27
N GLU A 272 21.66 -6.58 -16.79
CA GLU A 272 21.99 -5.42 -15.98
C GLU A 272 21.04 -4.24 -16.26
N ILE A 273 20.67 -3.53 -15.18
CA ILE A 273 20.06 -2.21 -15.26
C ILE A 273 21.20 -1.20 -15.39
N SER A 274 21.41 -0.64 -16.60
CA SER A 274 22.60 0.15 -16.91
C SER A 274 22.76 1.42 -16.06
N GLY A 275 21.67 1.93 -15.49
CA GLY A 275 21.66 3.07 -14.58
C GLY A 275 22.04 2.75 -13.14
N ILE A 276 22.11 1.45 -12.75
CA ILE A 276 22.51 1.04 -11.39
C ILE A 276 23.98 0.61 -11.43
N LYS A 277 24.83 1.27 -10.64
CA LYS A 277 26.27 0.97 -10.60
C LYS A 277 26.76 0.83 -9.17
N LYS A 278 27.35 -0.32 -8.86
CA LYS A 278 28.10 -0.50 -7.60
C LYS A 278 29.33 0.40 -7.63
N VAL A 279 29.53 1.19 -6.58
CA VAL A 279 30.71 2.04 -6.40
C VAL A 279 31.74 1.34 -5.51
N ASN A 280 31.28 0.79 -4.37
CA ASN A 280 32.05 -0.02 -3.44
C ASN A 280 31.09 -0.89 -2.63
N ASP A 281 31.57 -1.56 -1.57
CA ASP A 281 30.74 -2.48 -0.79
C ASP A 281 29.61 -1.81 0.01
N TYR A 282 29.60 -0.47 0.11
CA TYR A 282 28.60 0.28 0.89
C TYR A 282 27.88 1.36 0.07
N ASN A 283 28.20 1.52 -1.22
CA ASN A 283 27.61 2.55 -2.06
C ASN A 283 27.29 2.05 -3.46
N CYS A 284 26.13 2.42 -3.94
CA CYS A 284 25.79 2.35 -5.36
C CYS A 284 25.19 3.67 -5.86
N THR A 285 25.21 3.86 -7.16
CA THR A 285 24.53 4.98 -7.82
C THR A 285 23.37 4.48 -8.67
N VAL A 286 22.29 5.27 -8.72
CA VAL A 286 21.12 5.02 -9.57
C VAL A 286 20.83 6.27 -10.39
N GLN A 287 20.87 6.13 -11.72
CA GLN A 287 20.65 7.22 -12.66
C GLN A 287 19.20 7.22 -13.15
N PHE A 288 18.49 8.32 -12.90
CA PHE A 288 17.17 8.62 -13.47
C PHE A 288 17.31 9.56 -14.68
N ASN A 289 16.48 9.37 -15.71
CA ASN A 289 16.44 10.27 -16.87
C ASN A 289 15.74 11.59 -16.54
N SER A 290 14.79 11.57 -15.62
CA SER A 290 14.00 12.73 -15.23
C SER A 290 13.93 12.93 -13.71
N ARG A 291 13.57 14.15 -13.31
CA ARG A 291 13.33 14.50 -11.91
C ARG A 291 11.99 13.95 -11.46
N ASN A 292 11.99 13.27 -10.31
CA ASN A 292 10.76 12.74 -9.69
C ASN A 292 10.90 12.81 -8.17
N ILE A 293 9.95 13.46 -7.49
CA ILE A 293 9.96 13.57 -6.01
C ILE A 293 9.77 12.22 -5.33
N ASN A 294 9.17 11.25 -6.02
CA ASN A 294 8.97 9.90 -5.50
C ASN A 294 10.24 9.04 -5.57
N ALA A 295 11.29 9.50 -6.29
CA ALA A 295 12.48 8.69 -6.52
C ALA A 295 13.17 8.22 -5.24
N VAL A 296 13.28 9.09 -4.22
CA VAL A 296 13.90 8.70 -2.93
C VAL A 296 13.11 7.59 -2.26
N SER A 297 11.78 7.68 -2.22
CA SER A 297 10.93 6.61 -1.66
C SER A 297 11.01 5.33 -2.49
N ARG A 298 11.09 5.44 -3.82
CA ARG A 298 11.24 4.29 -4.72
C ARG A 298 12.60 3.61 -4.59
N LEU A 299 13.63 4.35 -4.17
CA LEU A 299 14.97 3.82 -3.89
C LEU A 299 15.15 3.40 -2.42
N ASN A 300 14.18 3.63 -1.57
CA ASN A 300 14.23 3.27 -0.16
C ASN A 300 13.99 1.75 0.03
N ALA A 301 14.96 0.95 -0.42
CA ALA A 301 14.92 -0.50 -0.36
C ALA A 301 14.89 -1.02 1.08
N LEU A 302 14.24 -2.15 1.29
CA LEU A 302 14.47 -2.99 2.46
C LEU A 302 15.83 -3.69 2.31
N VAL A 303 16.59 -3.73 3.40
CA VAL A 303 17.89 -4.44 3.45
C VAL A 303 17.61 -5.93 3.67
N VAL A 304 17.58 -6.68 2.59
CA VAL A 304 17.28 -8.12 2.55
C VAL A 304 18.52 -8.92 2.18
N SER A 305 18.70 -10.11 2.75
CA SER A 305 19.86 -10.96 2.46
C SER A 305 19.81 -11.54 1.05
N LYS A 306 20.65 -11.03 0.16
CA LYS A 306 20.86 -11.63 -1.17
C LYS A 306 21.25 -13.12 -1.05
N ALA A 307 22.13 -13.44 -0.11
CA ALA A 307 22.59 -14.82 0.09
C ALA A 307 21.44 -15.77 0.49
N TYR A 308 20.39 -15.28 1.13
CA TYR A 308 19.21 -16.06 1.47
C TYR A 308 18.25 -16.19 0.27
N TYR A 309 17.86 -15.07 -0.33
CA TYR A 309 16.82 -15.06 -1.37
C TYR A 309 17.29 -15.48 -2.76
N SER A 310 18.60 -15.39 -3.06
CA SER A 310 19.13 -15.75 -4.40
C SER A 310 19.54 -17.21 -4.56
N VAL A 311 19.33 -18.07 -3.56
CA VAL A 311 19.81 -19.48 -3.61
C VAL A 311 19.26 -20.23 -4.84
N ASP A 312 17.97 -20.11 -5.10
CA ASP A 312 17.28 -20.76 -6.21
C ASP A 312 16.68 -19.77 -7.23
N TYR A 313 16.89 -18.48 -7.02
CA TYR A 313 16.36 -17.43 -7.89
C TYR A 313 17.32 -17.12 -9.03
N VAL A 314 16.75 -17.08 -10.22
CA VAL A 314 17.33 -16.46 -11.42
C VAL A 314 16.28 -15.56 -12.06
N LYS A 315 16.69 -14.53 -12.80
CA LYS A 315 15.78 -13.63 -13.52
C LYS A 315 14.76 -14.45 -14.34
N GLY A 316 13.48 -14.09 -14.22
CA GLY A 316 12.38 -14.84 -14.85
C GLY A 316 11.77 -15.95 -14.00
N GLN A 317 12.21 -16.10 -12.74
CA GLN A 317 11.70 -17.12 -11.81
C GLN A 317 11.41 -16.55 -10.41
N ALA A 318 10.70 -15.43 -10.35
CA ALA A 318 10.37 -14.77 -9.08
C ALA A 318 9.50 -15.64 -8.15
N ASP A 319 8.74 -16.60 -8.71
CA ASP A 319 7.98 -17.60 -7.97
C ASP A 319 8.83 -18.42 -6.99
N LYS A 320 10.12 -18.61 -7.26
CA LYS A 320 11.06 -19.27 -6.34
C LYS A 320 11.21 -18.51 -5.02
N VAL A 321 11.27 -17.17 -5.10
CA VAL A 321 11.30 -16.30 -3.91
C VAL A 321 9.93 -16.23 -3.27
N LYS A 322 8.84 -16.21 -4.05
CA LYS A 322 7.46 -16.21 -3.53
C LYS A 322 7.17 -17.43 -2.64
N GLN A 323 7.74 -18.59 -2.99
CA GLN A 323 7.61 -19.83 -2.22
C GLN A 323 8.43 -19.86 -0.92
N MET A 324 9.31 -18.88 -0.69
CA MET A 324 10.12 -18.78 0.53
C MET A 324 9.32 -18.16 1.68
N THR A 325 8.46 -18.95 2.30
CA THR A 325 7.56 -18.54 3.40
C THR A 325 8.14 -18.81 4.80
N GLY A 326 9.37 -19.33 4.87
CA GLY A 326 10.03 -19.66 6.14
C GLY A 326 10.53 -18.43 6.91
N PHE A 327 11.14 -18.70 8.07
CA PHE A 327 11.71 -17.64 8.90
C PHE A 327 12.95 -17.05 8.23
N ALA A 328 12.82 -15.83 7.78
CA ALA A 328 13.81 -15.17 6.96
C ALA A 328 15.02 -14.66 7.76
N VAL A 329 16.14 -14.53 7.06
CA VAL A 329 17.35 -13.86 7.55
C VAL A 329 17.18 -12.36 7.30
N GLY A 330 17.03 -11.58 8.38
CA GLY A 330 16.78 -10.15 8.30
C GLY A 330 17.88 -9.29 8.89
N SER A 331 17.82 -7.99 8.63
CA SER A 331 18.74 -6.95 9.15
C SER A 331 18.21 -6.24 10.40
N GLY A 332 16.98 -6.54 10.79
CA GLY A 332 16.25 -5.85 11.85
C GLY A 332 16.61 -6.31 13.27
N PRO A 333 15.98 -5.65 14.28
CA PRO A 333 16.25 -5.91 15.70
C PRO A 333 15.74 -7.28 16.18
N TYR A 334 14.86 -7.95 15.42
CA TYR A 334 14.29 -9.23 15.82
C TYR A 334 14.30 -10.25 14.68
N THR A 335 14.13 -11.53 15.06
CA THR A 335 13.96 -12.67 14.14
C THR A 335 12.76 -13.49 14.58
N VAL A 336 11.99 -14.04 13.63
CA VAL A 336 10.87 -14.94 13.92
C VAL A 336 11.41 -16.29 14.40
N ILE A 337 10.81 -16.82 15.47
CA ILE A 337 11.16 -18.13 16.03
C ILE A 337 9.96 -19.09 16.05
N ASP A 338 8.74 -18.59 16.00
CA ASP A 338 7.53 -19.41 16.01
C ASP A 338 6.35 -18.66 15.38
N HIS A 339 5.53 -19.37 14.63
CA HIS A 339 4.22 -18.94 14.16
C HIS A 339 3.24 -20.07 14.36
N SER A 340 2.41 -19.97 15.37
CA SER A 340 1.41 -20.97 15.73
C SER A 340 0.25 -20.35 16.49
N ASN A 341 -0.93 -20.95 16.42
CA ASN A 341 -2.11 -20.55 17.20
C ASN A 341 -2.53 -19.08 17.04
N ASN A 342 -2.39 -18.53 15.83
CA ASN A 342 -2.66 -17.10 15.55
C ASN A 342 -1.77 -16.16 16.38
N GLU A 343 -0.53 -16.57 16.60
CA GLU A 343 0.50 -15.80 17.30
C GLU A 343 1.84 -15.96 16.57
N VAL A 344 2.63 -14.88 16.55
CA VAL A 344 3.99 -14.88 16.03
C VAL A 344 4.95 -14.45 17.12
N SER A 345 5.95 -15.27 17.38
CA SER A 345 6.98 -15.00 18.39
C SER A 345 8.30 -14.63 17.72
N LEU A 346 8.88 -13.53 18.17
CA LEU A 346 10.18 -13.05 17.72
C LEU A 346 11.15 -12.99 18.91
N THR A 347 12.43 -13.25 18.64
CA THR A 347 13.54 -13.06 19.59
C THR A 347 14.46 -11.97 19.11
N ALA A 348 15.12 -11.28 20.04
CA ALA A 348 16.11 -10.24 19.72
C ALA A 348 17.23 -10.81 18.84
N ASN A 349 17.62 -10.03 17.83
CA ASN A 349 18.74 -10.31 16.95
C ASN A 349 20.03 -9.89 17.65
N ASP A 350 20.92 -10.83 17.95
CA ASP A 350 22.21 -10.57 18.61
C ASP A 350 23.18 -9.75 17.74
N TYR A 351 22.95 -9.68 16.43
CA TYR A 351 23.77 -8.98 15.44
C TYR A 351 23.20 -7.61 15.04
N TYR A 352 22.12 -7.16 15.71
CA TYR A 352 21.52 -5.87 15.37
C TYR A 352 22.51 -4.73 15.63
N PHE A 353 22.71 -3.85 14.64
CA PHE A 353 23.77 -2.83 14.66
C PHE A 353 23.62 -1.79 15.78
N ASP A 354 22.41 -1.53 16.25
CA ASP A 354 22.14 -0.57 17.35
C ASP A 354 22.12 -1.25 18.73
N GLY A 355 22.67 -2.46 18.81
CA GLY A 355 22.77 -3.21 20.06
C GLY A 355 21.51 -4.01 20.38
N LYS A 356 21.41 -4.44 21.64
CA LYS A 356 20.26 -5.25 22.05
C LYS A 356 19.00 -4.40 22.16
N PRO A 357 17.89 -4.84 21.52
CA PRO A 357 16.59 -4.21 21.71
C PRO A 357 16.17 -4.19 23.19
N ALA A 358 15.34 -3.21 23.56
CA ALA A 358 14.85 -3.07 24.93
C ALA A 358 14.05 -4.31 25.41
N PHE A 359 13.30 -4.94 24.50
CA PHE A 359 12.61 -6.21 24.77
C PHE A 359 13.41 -7.37 24.20
N GLY A 360 13.62 -8.43 24.97
CA GLY A 360 14.32 -9.62 24.50
C GLY A 360 13.49 -10.49 23.56
N SER A 361 12.18 -10.31 23.55
CA SER A 361 11.27 -10.98 22.63
C SER A 361 9.99 -10.16 22.41
N LEU A 362 9.41 -10.32 21.25
CA LEU A 362 8.08 -9.83 20.92
C LEU A 362 7.13 -11.02 20.72
N LYS A 363 5.86 -10.80 21.02
CA LYS A 363 4.79 -11.73 20.68
C LYS A 363 3.64 -10.96 20.05
N PHE A 364 3.43 -11.15 18.77
CA PHE A 364 2.26 -10.64 18.05
C PHE A 364 1.09 -11.61 18.23
N ILE A 365 -0.07 -11.07 18.54
CA ILE A 365 -1.28 -11.82 18.85
C ILE A 365 -2.40 -11.32 17.95
N ASP A 366 -2.93 -12.19 17.09
CA ASP A 366 -4.06 -11.86 16.22
C ASP A 366 -5.35 -11.81 17.04
N LEU A 367 -5.80 -10.58 17.32
CA LEU A 367 -7.01 -10.35 18.11
C LEU A 367 -8.28 -10.68 17.31
N ALA A 368 -8.30 -10.41 16.00
CA ALA A 368 -9.44 -10.73 15.15
C ALA A 368 -9.66 -12.24 15.03
N ALA A 369 -8.60 -13.00 14.79
CA ALA A 369 -8.68 -14.46 14.72
C ALA A 369 -9.06 -15.12 16.08
N LYS A 370 -8.87 -14.37 17.19
CA LYS A 370 -9.27 -14.80 18.54
C LYS A 370 -10.61 -14.22 19.00
N GLU A 371 -11.29 -13.45 18.14
CA GLU A 371 -12.55 -12.76 18.44
C GLU A 371 -12.44 -11.87 19.71
N GLU A 372 -11.31 -11.16 19.86
CA GLU A 372 -11.00 -10.34 21.02
C GLU A 372 -11.05 -8.84 20.69
N ASP A 373 -11.78 -8.08 21.53
CA ASP A 373 -11.79 -6.62 21.44
C ASP A 373 -10.43 -6.03 21.84
N PRO A 374 -9.82 -5.14 21.02
CA PRO A 374 -8.50 -4.54 21.30
C PRO A 374 -8.43 -3.82 22.65
N GLY A 375 -9.43 -2.99 22.97
CA GLY A 375 -9.48 -2.27 24.25
C GLY A 375 -9.60 -3.19 25.46
N GLN A 376 -10.42 -4.23 25.36
CA GLN A 376 -10.58 -5.21 26.43
C GLN A 376 -9.32 -6.07 26.60
N SER A 377 -8.64 -6.38 25.50
CA SER A 377 -7.43 -7.21 25.53
C SER A 377 -6.29 -6.52 26.29
N ILE A 378 -6.13 -5.21 26.15
CA ILE A 378 -5.13 -4.47 26.92
C ILE A 378 -5.54 -4.27 28.38
N LEU A 379 -6.82 -3.99 28.67
CA LEU A 379 -7.34 -3.85 30.02
C LEU A 379 -7.20 -5.15 30.84
N ASN A 380 -7.34 -6.30 30.18
CA ASN A 380 -7.16 -7.63 30.78
C ASN A 380 -5.68 -8.09 30.81
N GLY A 381 -4.73 -7.33 30.28
CA GLY A 381 -3.30 -7.68 30.24
C GLY A 381 -3.00 -8.84 29.27
N LYS A 382 -3.85 -9.11 28.29
CA LYS A 382 -3.59 -10.08 27.22
C LYS A 382 -2.51 -9.56 26.27
N VAL A 383 -2.55 -8.28 25.98
CA VAL A 383 -1.54 -7.55 25.21
C VAL A 383 -0.98 -6.38 26.04
N ASP A 384 0.21 -5.92 25.69
CA ASP A 384 0.89 -4.78 26.32
C ASP A 384 0.74 -3.50 25.49
N VAL A 385 0.50 -3.66 24.18
CA VAL A 385 0.28 -2.57 23.23
C VAL A 385 -0.64 -3.04 22.10
N VAL A 386 -1.49 -2.12 21.62
CA VAL A 386 -2.35 -2.33 20.46
C VAL A 386 -2.65 -0.99 19.79
N THR A 387 -2.70 -0.97 18.46
CA THR A 387 -3.15 0.18 17.68
C THR A 387 -4.45 -0.19 16.96
N THR A 388 -5.45 0.67 17.07
CA THR A 388 -6.76 0.48 16.42
C THR A 388 -7.39 1.85 16.10
N THR A 389 -8.54 1.86 15.43
CA THR A 389 -9.28 3.11 15.18
C THR A 389 -9.72 3.75 16.50
N ALA A 390 -9.44 5.03 16.66
CA ALA A 390 -9.84 5.78 17.84
C ALA A 390 -11.34 6.03 17.82
N THR A 391 -12.05 5.65 18.91
CA THR A 391 -13.46 5.98 19.11
C THR A 391 -13.67 6.54 20.51
N ALA A 392 -14.69 7.40 20.65
CA ALA A 392 -15.05 7.93 21.96
C ALA A 392 -15.45 6.82 22.95
N GLU A 393 -16.11 5.76 22.47
CA GLU A 393 -16.48 4.61 23.29
C GLU A 393 -15.25 3.88 23.84
N LEU A 394 -14.26 3.59 22.97
CA LEU A 394 -13.03 2.93 23.36
C LEU A 394 -12.25 3.78 24.36
N ILE A 395 -11.99 5.05 24.04
CA ILE A 395 -11.21 5.95 24.89
C ILE A 395 -11.84 6.11 26.28
N ASN A 396 -13.16 6.23 26.37
CA ASN A 396 -13.88 6.33 27.64
C ASN A 396 -13.78 5.06 28.52
N LYS A 397 -13.49 3.90 27.93
CA LYS A 397 -13.24 2.65 28.66
C LYS A 397 -11.82 2.57 29.23
N LEU A 398 -10.87 3.37 28.75
CA LEU A 398 -9.47 3.34 29.16
C LEU A 398 -9.25 4.09 30.49
N THR A 399 -9.88 3.65 31.56
CA THR A 399 -9.86 4.31 32.88
C THR A 399 -8.81 3.76 33.84
N ALA A 400 -8.09 2.69 33.49
CA ALA A 400 -7.10 2.08 34.35
C ALA A 400 -5.82 2.96 34.43
N ASP A 401 -5.33 3.22 35.63
CA ASP A 401 -4.15 4.08 35.86
C ASP A 401 -2.90 3.66 35.08
N LYS A 402 -2.77 2.34 34.83
CA LYS A 402 -1.63 1.73 34.15
C LYS A 402 -1.76 1.69 32.61
N VAL A 403 -2.91 2.09 32.08
CA VAL A 403 -3.14 2.13 30.65
C VAL A 403 -3.12 3.58 30.18
N LYS A 404 -2.30 3.85 29.21
CA LYS A 404 -2.19 5.16 28.56
C LYS A 404 -2.41 4.98 27.06
N TYR A 405 -2.64 6.08 26.36
CA TYR A 405 -2.82 6.06 24.93
C TYR A 405 -2.26 7.31 24.25
N TYR A 406 -2.01 7.17 22.97
CA TYR A 406 -1.60 8.22 22.06
C TYR A 406 -2.50 8.18 20.85
N VAL A 407 -2.84 9.34 20.28
CA VAL A 407 -3.72 9.47 19.12
C VAL A 407 -2.94 10.09 17.97
N SER A 408 -3.08 9.52 16.77
CA SER A 408 -2.48 10.04 15.54
C SER A 408 -3.47 9.99 14.39
N ASP A 409 -3.33 10.85 13.39
CA ASP A 409 -4.15 10.79 12.18
C ASP A 409 -3.79 9.54 11.36
N LYS A 410 -4.82 8.87 10.80
CA LYS A 410 -4.65 7.74 9.89
C LYS A 410 -3.98 8.20 8.59
N ASP A 411 -3.32 7.31 7.90
CA ASP A 411 -2.62 7.53 6.63
C ASP A 411 -3.52 7.54 5.38
N SER A 412 -4.79 7.86 5.57
CA SER A 412 -5.77 7.95 4.50
C SER A 412 -6.95 8.84 4.93
N TYR A 413 -7.62 9.44 3.97
CA TYR A 413 -8.86 10.18 4.22
C TYR A 413 -9.97 9.70 3.29
N THR A 414 -11.22 9.75 3.77
CA THR A 414 -12.42 9.40 3.00
C THR A 414 -12.96 10.62 2.29
N THR A 415 -13.36 10.45 1.03
CA THR A 415 -13.75 11.54 0.15
C THR A 415 -14.89 11.16 -0.79
N LEU A 416 -15.65 12.15 -1.26
CA LEU A 416 -16.56 12.03 -2.39
C LEU A 416 -15.86 12.51 -3.67
N PHE A 417 -15.95 11.71 -4.71
CA PHE A 417 -15.52 12.07 -6.06
C PHE A 417 -16.71 12.35 -6.95
N PHE A 418 -16.51 13.23 -7.94
CA PHE A 418 -17.52 13.64 -8.89
C PHE A 418 -17.07 13.45 -10.33
N ASN A 419 -17.88 12.77 -11.14
CA ASN A 419 -17.59 12.50 -12.53
C ASN A 419 -17.79 13.76 -13.40
N THR A 420 -16.71 14.27 -13.97
CA THR A 420 -16.78 15.48 -14.81
C THR A 420 -17.50 15.26 -16.15
N ARG A 421 -17.66 13.99 -16.56
CA ARG A 421 -18.36 13.63 -17.80
C ARG A 421 -19.88 13.75 -17.67
N THR A 422 -20.42 13.64 -16.45
CA THR A 422 -21.87 13.55 -16.22
C THR A 422 -22.44 14.67 -15.37
N VAL A 423 -21.59 15.38 -14.59
CA VAL A 423 -21.97 16.47 -13.70
C VAL A 423 -21.17 17.73 -14.03
N ASP A 424 -21.81 18.82 -14.40
CA ASP A 424 -21.15 20.09 -14.70
C ASP A 424 -20.50 20.72 -13.47
N ASN A 425 -19.51 21.60 -13.69
CA ASN A 425 -18.71 22.18 -12.62
C ASN A 425 -19.54 22.99 -11.61
N PHE A 426 -20.52 23.78 -12.07
CA PHE A 426 -21.30 24.61 -11.16
C PHE A 426 -22.19 23.74 -10.25
N LEU A 427 -22.76 22.69 -10.80
CA LEU A 427 -23.53 21.71 -10.05
C LEU A 427 -22.65 20.90 -9.08
N ARG A 428 -21.42 20.49 -9.49
CA ARG A 428 -20.47 19.83 -8.57
C ARG A 428 -20.15 20.71 -7.35
N LYS A 429 -19.91 22.01 -7.55
CA LYS A 429 -19.70 22.98 -6.45
C LYS A 429 -20.89 23.02 -5.49
N ALA A 430 -22.10 22.98 -6.02
CA ALA A 430 -23.32 22.94 -5.20
C ALA A 430 -23.44 21.62 -4.41
N LEU A 431 -23.16 20.48 -5.06
CA LEU A 431 -23.18 19.16 -4.43
C LEU A 431 -22.10 19.03 -3.34
N CYS A 432 -20.88 19.56 -3.58
CA CYS A 432 -19.84 19.70 -2.56
C CYS A 432 -20.32 20.55 -1.37
N GLY A 433 -21.07 21.61 -1.65
CA GLY A 433 -21.65 22.46 -0.60
C GLY A 433 -22.61 21.72 0.33
N LEU A 434 -23.38 20.77 -0.21
CA LEU A 434 -24.25 19.89 0.60
C LEU A 434 -23.45 18.79 1.29
N ALA A 435 -22.38 18.29 0.67
CA ALA A 435 -21.50 17.28 1.26
C ALA A 435 -20.79 17.81 2.53
N SER A 436 -20.57 19.14 2.64
CA SER A 436 -20.01 19.76 3.84
C SER A 436 -20.86 19.55 5.11
N GLY A 437 -22.09 19.11 4.96
CA GLY A 437 -23.00 18.76 6.05
C GLY A 437 -22.88 17.32 6.55
N VAL A 438 -22.10 16.47 5.90
CA VAL A 438 -21.84 15.08 6.35
C VAL A 438 -20.97 15.15 7.60
N LYS A 439 -21.54 14.75 8.73
CA LYS A 439 -20.90 14.89 10.03
C LYS A 439 -21.47 13.94 11.08
N SER A 440 -22.80 13.77 11.10
CA SER A 440 -23.48 13.05 12.18
C SER A 440 -23.13 11.56 12.19
N SER A 441 -22.94 10.94 11.03
CA SER A 441 -22.52 9.54 10.93
C SER A 441 -21.11 9.35 11.49
N VAL A 442 -20.18 10.27 11.16
CA VAL A 442 -18.80 10.23 11.63
C VAL A 442 -18.74 10.46 13.14
N GLU A 443 -19.40 11.51 13.63
CA GLU A 443 -19.46 11.80 15.07
C GLU A 443 -20.12 10.68 15.88
N SER A 444 -21.12 10.00 15.31
CA SER A 444 -21.77 8.87 15.95
C SER A 444 -20.85 7.66 16.06
N ALA A 445 -20.00 7.42 15.05
CA ALA A 445 -19.09 6.27 15.02
C ALA A 445 -17.84 6.48 15.88
N VAL A 446 -17.17 7.63 15.73
CA VAL A 446 -15.85 7.84 16.35
C VAL A 446 -15.80 9.00 17.36
N GLY A 447 -16.90 9.72 17.56
CA GLY A 447 -16.92 10.90 18.42
C GLY A 447 -16.14 12.06 17.82
N THR A 448 -15.14 12.58 18.55
CA THR A 448 -14.26 13.67 18.10
C THR A 448 -12.94 13.17 17.51
N TYR A 449 -12.76 11.86 17.36
CA TYR A 449 -11.49 11.24 16.91
C TYR A 449 -11.42 11.15 15.39
N TYR A 450 -11.54 12.28 14.73
CA TYR A 450 -11.31 12.46 13.30
C TYR A 450 -10.88 13.91 13.01
N THR A 451 -10.21 14.09 11.90
CA THR A 451 -9.83 15.40 11.36
C THR A 451 -10.61 15.64 10.07
N VAL A 452 -11.02 16.86 9.79
CA VAL A 452 -11.63 17.22 8.50
C VAL A 452 -10.55 17.84 7.60
N PRO A 453 -10.12 17.14 6.55
CA PRO A 453 -9.20 17.72 5.58
C PRO A 453 -9.97 18.66 4.66
N TYR A 454 -9.79 19.97 4.84
CA TYR A 454 -10.49 20.99 4.03
C TYR A 454 -9.96 21.12 2.60
N ARG A 455 -8.93 20.34 2.26
CA ARG A 455 -8.34 20.20 0.93
C ARG A 455 -8.02 18.74 0.67
N PRO A 456 -7.97 18.30 -0.60
CA PRO A 456 -7.77 16.90 -0.98
C PRO A 456 -6.31 16.44 -0.83
N LEU A 457 -5.83 16.49 0.39
CA LEU A 457 -4.54 16.01 0.86
C LEU A 457 -4.67 15.64 2.33
N SER A 458 -4.00 14.58 2.77
CA SER A 458 -3.92 14.24 4.19
C SER A 458 -3.26 15.36 4.99
N VAL A 459 -3.78 15.62 6.18
CA VAL A 459 -3.25 16.66 7.09
C VAL A 459 -1.86 16.31 7.65
N ARG A 460 -1.36 15.11 7.41
CA ARG A 460 -0.04 14.65 7.85
C ARG A 460 1.11 15.19 7.01
N PHE A 461 0.85 15.70 5.81
CA PHE A 461 1.90 16.26 4.96
C PHE A 461 2.30 17.67 5.40
N ASP A 462 3.60 17.95 5.47
CA ASP A 462 4.14 19.28 5.75
C ASP A 462 3.67 20.34 4.75
N GLU A 463 3.34 19.92 3.51
CA GLU A 463 2.80 20.79 2.47
C GLU A 463 1.28 21.02 2.59
N TYR A 464 0.60 20.37 3.53
CA TYR A 464 -0.82 20.66 3.78
C TYR A 464 -0.98 22.13 4.21
N PRO A 465 -1.90 22.91 3.58
CA PRO A 465 -2.04 24.34 3.90
C PRO A 465 -2.40 24.56 5.37
N ALA A 466 -1.55 25.28 6.08
CA ALA A 466 -1.79 25.62 7.49
C ALA A 466 -2.99 26.57 7.65
N ASN A 467 -3.63 26.51 8.82
CA ASN A 467 -4.69 27.44 9.25
C ASN A 467 -6.00 27.38 8.47
N LEU A 468 -6.30 26.28 7.79
CA LEU A 468 -7.62 26.06 7.23
C LEU A 468 -8.61 25.75 8.36
N THR A 469 -9.68 26.54 8.47
CA THR A 469 -10.69 26.42 9.54
C THR A 469 -12.09 26.14 9.01
N GLN A 470 -12.27 26.16 7.69
CA GLN A 470 -13.57 25.99 7.06
C GLN A 470 -13.46 25.20 5.75
N PRO A 471 -14.49 24.43 5.40
CA PRO A 471 -14.55 23.75 4.11
C PRO A 471 -14.57 24.79 2.96
N TYR A 472 -14.06 24.38 1.80
CA TYR A 472 -14.02 25.22 0.60
C TYR A 472 -15.43 25.56 0.10
N TYR A 473 -16.34 24.61 0.17
CA TYR A 473 -17.75 24.76 -0.16
C TYR A 473 -18.61 24.55 1.08
N THR A 474 -19.71 25.29 1.16
CA THR A 474 -20.72 25.21 2.23
C THR A 474 -22.10 25.17 1.61
N GLU A 475 -23.14 25.00 2.41
CA GLU A 475 -24.54 25.04 1.95
C GLU A 475 -24.89 26.32 1.15
N SER A 476 -24.18 27.43 1.38
CA SER A 476 -24.33 28.64 0.57
C SER A 476 -23.97 28.44 -0.90
N SER A 477 -23.08 27.52 -1.22
CA SER A 477 -22.72 27.15 -2.61
C SER A 477 -23.89 26.49 -3.33
N TYR A 478 -24.66 25.65 -2.62
CA TYR A 478 -25.90 25.07 -3.14
C TYR A 478 -26.97 26.16 -3.31
N SER A 479 -27.17 27.01 -2.32
CA SER A 479 -28.16 28.11 -2.38
C SER A 479 -27.88 29.04 -3.57
N ALA A 480 -26.62 29.35 -3.85
CA ALA A 480 -26.24 30.13 -5.03
C ALA A 480 -26.59 29.42 -6.35
N TYR A 481 -26.39 28.12 -6.43
CA TYR A 481 -26.79 27.32 -7.59
C TYR A 481 -28.32 27.31 -7.75
N GLU A 482 -29.05 27.03 -6.67
CA GLU A 482 -30.51 26.91 -6.66
C GLU A 482 -31.22 28.20 -7.10
N ILE A 483 -30.72 29.38 -6.70
CA ILE A 483 -31.23 30.68 -7.13
C ILE A 483 -31.17 30.83 -8.66
N VAL A 484 -30.13 30.34 -9.29
CA VAL A 484 -29.89 30.50 -10.74
C VAL A 484 -30.57 29.41 -11.56
N ASN A 485 -30.51 28.16 -11.10
CA ASN A 485 -30.91 26.99 -11.89
C ASN A 485 -32.12 26.22 -11.33
N GLY A 486 -32.59 26.58 -10.11
CA GLY A 486 -33.54 25.76 -9.37
C GLY A 486 -32.99 24.45 -8.86
N THR A 487 -33.84 23.64 -8.25
CA THR A 487 -33.45 22.30 -7.80
C THR A 487 -33.09 21.40 -9.01
N PRO A 488 -31.98 20.68 -8.99
CA PRO A 488 -31.62 19.76 -10.07
C PRO A 488 -32.72 18.73 -10.34
N ASN A 489 -33.17 18.63 -11.59
CA ASN A 489 -34.22 17.70 -12.01
C ASN A 489 -33.64 16.35 -12.51
N LYS A 490 -32.41 16.00 -12.08
CA LYS A 490 -31.73 14.75 -12.40
C LYS A 490 -31.61 13.90 -11.14
N ALA A 491 -31.96 12.62 -11.23
CA ALA A 491 -31.54 11.66 -10.21
C ALA A 491 -30.06 11.34 -10.42
N PHE A 492 -29.27 11.44 -9.37
CA PHE A 492 -27.85 11.08 -9.37
C PHE A 492 -27.68 9.64 -8.92
N THR A 493 -26.57 9.03 -9.36
CA THR A 493 -26.18 7.69 -8.91
C THR A 493 -24.80 7.75 -8.25
N ALA A 494 -24.74 7.33 -6.99
CA ALA A 494 -23.50 7.20 -6.24
C ALA A 494 -23.13 5.74 -6.06
N TYR A 495 -21.84 5.46 -6.16
CA TYR A 495 -21.28 4.12 -5.99
C TYR A 495 -20.37 4.06 -4.76
N TYR A 496 -20.28 2.86 -4.17
CA TYR A 496 -19.28 2.50 -3.17
C TYR A 496 -18.81 1.07 -3.37
N LEU A 497 -17.62 0.73 -2.88
CA LEU A 497 -17.03 -0.60 -3.01
C LEU A 497 -17.68 -1.59 -2.05
N ASN A 498 -17.80 -2.86 -2.47
CA ASN A 498 -18.42 -3.94 -1.69
C ASN A 498 -17.67 -4.32 -0.41
N ASP A 499 -16.40 -3.91 -0.27
CA ASP A 499 -15.53 -4.04 0.90
C ASP A 499 -15.43 -2.74 1.74
N ALA A 500 -16.20 -1.69 1.38
CA ALA A 500 -16.24 -0.45 2.14
C ALA A 500 -16.74 -0.68 3.57
N ASP A 501 -16.10 -0.02 4.52
CA ASP A 501 -16.49 -0.09 5.94
C ASP A 501 -17.88 0.52 6.21
N GLU A 502 -18.46 0.16 7.35
CA GLU A 502 -19.80 0.61 7.75
C GLU A 502 -19.90 2.13 7.86
N LEU A 503 -18.83 2.81 8.29
CA LEU A 503 -18.82 4.26 8.41
C LEU A 503 -18.85 4.95 7.05
N THR A 504 -18.09 4.45 6.08
CA THR A 504 -18.10 4.95 4.69
C THR A 504 -19.51 4.85 4.10
N VAL A 505 -20.19 3.71 4.29
CA VAL A 505 -21.57 3.52 3.84
C VAL A 505 -22.55 4.44 4.59
N ALA A 506 -22.37 4.63 5.90
CA ALA A 506 -23.20 5.53 6.71
C ALA A 506 -23.03 7.00 6.28
N ALA A 507 -21.80 7.44 5.98
CA ALA A 507 -21.51 8.79 5.48
C ALA A 507 -22.19 9.05 4.13
N LEU A 508 -22.17 8.07 3.22
CA LEU A 508 -22.88 8.18 1.93
C LEU A 508 -24.41 8.25 2.12
N ASN A 509 -24.97 7.49 3.04
CA ASN A 509 -26.40 7.55 3.38
C ASN A 509 -26.80 8.87 4.05
N GLU A 510 -25.92 9.45 4.89
CA GLU A 510 -26.13 10.79 5.42
C GLU A 510 -26.14 11.83 4.30
N TYR A 511 -25.18 11.74 3.36
CA TYR A 511 -25.16 12.61 2.18
C TYR A 511 -26.44 12.50 1.34
N LYS A 512 -26.92 11.28 1.07
CA LYS A 512 -28.22 11.04 0.42
C LYS A 512 -29.36 11.75 1.16
N THR A 513 -29.35 11.71 2.48
CA THR A 513 -30.38 12.36 3.32
C THR A 513 -30.32 13.88 3.17
N LEU A 514 -29.11 14.48 3.14
CA LEU A 514 -28.90 15.91 2.95
C LEU A 514 -29.41 16.37 1.56
N LEU A 515 -29.12 15.60 0.53
CA LEU A 515 -29.61 15.84 -0.84
C LEU A 515 -31.14 15.76 -0.90
N SER A 516 -31.75 14.74 -0.27
CA SER A 516 -33.20 14.53 -0.23
C SER A 516 -33.94 15.70 0.41
N LYS A 517 -33.37 16.34 1.45
CA LYS A 517 -33.93 17.54 2.08
C LYS A 517 -34.03 18.73 1.12
N LYS A 518 -33.24 18.73 0.05
CA LYS A 518 -33.25 19.73 -1.03
C LYS A 518 -34.03 19.24 -2.27
N GLY A 519 -34.73 18.11 -2.18
CA GLY A 519 -35.49 17.53 -3.30
C GLY A 519 -34.63 16.85 -4.35
N ILE A 520 -33.37 16.58 -4.05
CA ILE A 520 -32.43 15.90 -4.96
C ILE A 520 -32.44 14.41 -4.68
N THR A 521 -32.64 13.60 -5.71
CA THR A 521 -32.62 12.12 -5.61
C THR A 521 -31.21 11.58 -5.80
N LEU A 522 -30.74 10.75 -4.85
CA LEU A 522 -29.50 9.98 -4.96
C LEU A 522 -29.82 8.49 -4.87
N ASN A 523 -29.50 7.74 -5.93
CA ASN A 523 -29.50 6.29 -5.92
C ASN A 523 -28.13 5.80 -5.47
N ILE A 524 -28.08 4.81 -4.57
CA ILE A 524 -26.82 4.24 -4.07
C ILE A 524 -26.69 2.82 -4.62
N VAL A 525 -25.53 2.49 -5.17
CA VAL A 525 -25.20 1.20 -5.80
C VAL A 525 -23.88 0.71 -5.21
N VAL A 526 -23.85 -0.58 -4.84
CA VAL A 526 -22.64 -1.28 -4.45
C VAL A 526 -22.01 -1.95 -5.67
N ALA A 527 -20.69 -1.93 -5.78
CA ALA A 527 -19.94 -2.59 -6.85
C ALA A 527 -18.58 -3.11 -6.32
N ASP A 528 -18.01 -4.07 -7.02
CA ASP A 528 -16.59 -4.36 -6.91
C ASP A 528 -15.76 -3.28 -7.64
N ALA A 529 -14.44 -3.33 -7.51
CA ALA A 529 -13.55 -2.32 -8.10
C ALA A 529 -13.72 -2.20 -9.63
N ALA A 530 -13.82 -3.33 -10.34
CA ALA A 530 -14.00 -3.35 -11.79
C ALA A 530 -15.36 -2.77 -12.20
N GLY A 531 -16.43 -3.12 -11.49
CA GLY A 531 -17.77 -2.59 -11.69
C GLY A 531 -17.86 -1.09 -11.42
N LEU A 532 -17.16 -0.58 -10.40
CA LEU A 532 -17.06 0.84 -10.12
C LEU A 532 -16.35 1.57 -11.27
N ASP A 533 -15.20 1.08 -11.71
CA ASP A 533 -14.43 1.71 -12.79
C ASP A 533 -15.23 1.74 -14.11
N ALA A 534 -15.92 0.66 -14.43
CA ALA A 534 -16.82 0.60 -15.56
C ALA A 534 -18.00 1.58 -15.45
N ALA A 535 -18.61 1.71 -14.26
CA ALA A 535 -19.70 2.66 -14.03
C ALA A 535 -19.23 4.11 -14.17
N ILE A 536 -18.01 4.44 -13.70
CA ILE A 536 -17.41 5.77 -13.84
C ILE A 536 -17.15 6.07 -15.31
N THR A 537 -16.49 5.16 -16.03
CA THR A 537 -16.09 5.34 -17.43
C THR A 537 -17.30 5.48 -18.36
N SER A 538 -18.34 4.67 -18.13
CA SER A 538 -19.60 4.71 -18.90
C SER A 538 -20.52 5.87 -18.55
N GLY A 539 -20.20 6.66 -17.51
CA GLY A 539 -21.06 7.74 -17.02
C GLY A 539 -22.31 7.28 -16.27
N LYS A 540 -22.35 6.02 -15.82
CA LYS A 540 -23.41 5.52 -14.93
C LYS A 540 -23.21 6.03 -13.48
N ALA A 541 -21.95 6.16 -13.03
CA ALA A 541 -21.61 6.77 -11.77
C ALA A 541 -21.45 8.28 -11.94
N ASP A 542 -22.28 9.05 -11.27
CA ASP A 542 -22.13 10.51 -11.15
C ASP A 542 -21.19 10.87 -10.01
N ILE A 543 -21.24 10.09 -8.93
CA ILE A 543 -20.53 10.27 -7.66
C ILE A 543 -20.03 8.91 -7.20
N TRP A 544 -18.90 8.88 -6.49
CA TRP A 544 -18.51 7.72 -5.69
C TRP A 544 -17.82 8.16 -4.41
N ILE A 545 -17.89 7.31 -3.40
CA ILE A 545 -17.17 7.48 -2.15
C ILE A 545 -16.06 6.46 -2.06
N ASP A 546 -14.88 6.91 -1.69
CA ASP A 546 -13.71 6.05 -1.55
C ASP A 546 -12.73 6.69 -0.55
N PHE A 547 -11.70 5.96 -0.15
CA PHE A 547 -10.59 6.51 0.60
C PHE A 547 -9.38 6.80 -0.32
N VAL A 548 -8.62 7.83 0.04
CA VAL A 548 -7.37 8.18 -0.64
C VAL A 548 -6.22 7.92 0.34
N PRO A 549 -5.38 6.91 0.06
CA PRO A 549 -4.22 6.65 0.90
C PRO A 549 -3.18 7.76 0.75
N ASP A 550 -2.41 7.99 1.81
CA ASP A 550 -1.25 8.83 1.74
C ASP A 550 -0.21 8.19 0.82
N GLY A 551 0.26 8.94 -0.16
CA GLY A 551 1.43 8.52 -0.92
C GLY A 551 2.71 8.76 -0.11
N ALA A 552 3.82 8.30 -0.64
CA ALA A 552 5.13 8.61 -0.07
C ALA A 552 5.49 10.11 -0.10
N THR A 553 4.78 10.88 -0.92
CA THR A 553 4.94 12.34 -1.10
C THR A 553 3.60 12.98 -1.42
N SER A 554 3.55 14.31 -1.41
CA SER A 554 2.38 15.11 -1.81
C SER A 554 2.11 15.12 -3.33
N ASP A 555 2.72 14.22 -4.10
CA ASP A 555 2.48 14.08 -5.53
C ASP A 555 1.07 13.52 -5.80
N LYS A 556 0.25 14.30 -6.49
CA LYS A 556 -1.11 13.93 -6.91
C LYS A 556 -1.26 13.88 -8.45
N PHE A 557 -0.15 13.69 -9.18
CA PHE A 557 -0.18 13.61 -10.63
C PHE A 557 -1.13 12.52 -11.13
N ASP A 558 -1.03 11.32 -10.57
CA ASP A 558 -1.82 10.19 -11.04
C ASP A 558 -3.32 10.37 -10.78
N TYR A 559 -3.70 11.13 -9.74
CA TYR A 559 -5.09 11.43 -9.42
C TYR A 559 -5.71 12.55 -10.27
N TYR A 560 -4.93 13.59 -10.65
CA TYR A 560 -5.52 14.80 -11.23
C TYR A 560 -4.93 15.24 -12.57
N ASN A 561 -3.74 14.75 -12.97
CA ASN A 561 -3.24 15.04 -14.30
C ASN A 561 -4.05 14.29 -15.36
N SER A 562 -4.30 14.90 -16.51
CA SER A 562 -5.02 14.23 -17.60
C SER A 562 -4.30 12.99 -18.15
N ALA A 563 -2.99 12.85 -17.89
CA ALA A 563 -2.20 11.65 -18.19
C ALA A 563 -2.01 10.72 -16.97
N GLY A 564 -2.67 11.03 -15.85
CA GLY A 564 -2.57 10.25 -14.62
C GLY A 564 -3.38 8.96 -14.68
N THR A 565 -2.83 7.87 -14.19
CA THR A 565 -3.44 6.54 -14.25
C THR A 565 -4.62 6.35 -13.30
N LEU A 566 -4.73 7.18 -12.26
CA LEU A 566 -5.81 7.17 -11.26
C LEU A 566 -6.81 8.32 -11.44
N ASN A 567 -6.74 9.08 -12.55
CA ASN A 567 -7.67 10.17 -12.83
C ASN A 567 -9.05 9.67 -13.28
N LYS A 568 -9.74 8.98 -12.39
CA LYS A 568 -11.08 8.45 -12.65
C LYS A 568 -12.12 9.56 -12.86
N THR A 569 -11.93 10.74 -12.26
CA THR A 569 -12.82 11.90 -12.40
C THR A 569 -12.84 12.49 -13.81
N ALA A 570 -11.86 12.14 -14.64
CA ALA A 570 -11.61 12.69 -15.98
C ALA A 570 -11.41 14.21 -15.99
N VAL A 571 -10.89 14.77 -14.90
CA VAL A 571 -10.50 16.18 -14.90
C VAL A 571 -9.39 16.40 -15.92
N ASN A 572 -9.57 17.43 -16.74
CA ASN A 572 -8.57 17.88 -17.72
C ASN A 572 -8.50 19.40 -17.70
N ASP A 573 -7.83 19.92 -16.69
CA ASP A 573 -7.60 21.35 -16.51
C ASP A 573 -6.14 21.67 -16.74
N LYS A 574 -5.84 22.66 -17.60
CA LYS A 574 -4.47 23.03 -17.97
C LYS A 574 -3.62 23.39 -16.74
N LYS A 575 -4.17 24.13 -15.80
CA LYS A 575 -3.44 24.58 -14.60
C LYS A 575 -3.16 23.41 -13.66
N ILE A 576 -4.11 22.48 -13.50
CA ILE A 576 -3.91 21.24 -12.74
C ILE A 576 -2.79 20.39 -13.40
N ASN A 577 -2.81 20.26 -14.73
CA ASN A 577 -1.79 19.49 -15.45
C ASN A 577 -0.39 20.11 -15.28
N GLU A 578 -0.28 21.44 -15.37
CA GLU A 578 0.98 22.16 -15.15
C GLU A 578 1.48 22.04 -13.70
N LEU A 579 0.59 22.18 -12.72
CA LEU A 579 0.93 22.11 -11.30
C LEU A 579 1.34 20.70 -10.89
N THR A 580 0.61 19.67 -11.30
CA THR A 580 0.94 18.28 -10.98
C THR A 580 2.28 17.86 -11.59
N ALA A 581 2.55 18.21 -12.84
CA ALA A 581 3.84 17.97 -13.48
C ALA A 581 4.99 18.75 -12.80
N GLY A 582 4.71 20.00 -12.41
CA GLY A 582 5.65 20.85 -11.66
C GLY A 582 5.99 20.25 -10.29
N ILE A 583 5.00 19.81 -9.53
CA ILE A 583 5.17 19.15 -8.22
C ILE A 583 6.01 17.88 -8.39
N ARG A 584 5.64 17.00 -9.33
CA ARG A 584 6.36 15.74 -9.57
C ARG A 584 7.85 15.96 -9.84
N SER A 585 8.21 17.05 -10.50
CA SER A 585 9.62 17.38 -10.81
C SER A 585 10.34 18.19 -9.73
N ALA A 586 9.63 18.69 -8.70
CA ALA A 586 10.18 19.57 -7.66
C ALA A 586 10.75 18.78 -6.47
N ILE A 587 12.00 18.35 -6.56
CA ILE A 587 12.67 17.58 -5.49
C ILE A 587 12.84 18.42 -4.21
N GLY A 588 12.97 19.75 -4.30
CA GLY A 588 13.12 20.65 -3.14
C GLY A 588 11.79 20.99 -2.46
N LEU A 589 11.72 20.85 -1.12
CA LEU A 589 10.51 21.04 -0.32
C LEU A 589 9.92 22.47 -0.43
N SER A 590 10.75 23.51 -0.31
CA SER A 590 10.30 24.91 -0.29
C SER A 590 9.66 25.36 -1.61
N ALA A 591 10.12 24.86 -2.75
CA ALA A 591 9.52 25.16 -4.05
C ALA A 591 8.18 24.41 -4.24
N ARG A 592 8.01 23.27 -3.62
CA ARG A 592 6.86 22.38 -3.77
C ARG A 592 5.64 22.84 -2.99
N ALA A 593 5.79 23.29 -1.74
CA ALA A 593 4.68 23.63 -0.85
C ALA A 593 3.72 24.66 -1.47
N SER A 594 4.26 25.70 -2.12
CA SER A 594 3.41 26.70 -2.82
C SER A 594 2.66 26.11 -4.01
N MET A 595 3.30 25.22 -4.78
CA MET A 595 2.63 24.54 -5.90
C MET A 595 1.56 23.58 -5.42
N VAL A 596 1.80 22.86 -4.33
CA VAL A 596 0.81 21.97 -3.70
C VAL A 596 -0.41 22.77 -3.24
N SER A 597 -0.23 23.86 -2.49
CA SER A 597 -1.35 24.71 -2.08
C SER A 597 -2.18 25.22 -3.26
N ASN A 598 -1.52 25.66 -4.33
CA ASN A 598 -2.20 26.12 -5.54
C ASN A 598 -2.93 24.98 -6.28
N LEU A 599 -2.35 23.77 -6.30
CA LEU A 599 -2.99 22.58 -6.87
C LEU A 599 -4.28 22.24 -6.11
N LEU A 600 -4.19 22.17 -4.79
CA LEU A 600 -5.34 21.82 -3.95
C LEU A 600 -6.49 22.81 -4.12
N ASP A 601 -6.21 24.11 -4.17
CA ASP A 601 -7.23 25.13 -4.46
C ASP A 601 -7.81 24.98 -5.87
N GLN A 602 -6.98 24.65 -6.88
CA GLN A 602 -7.48 24.44 -8.24
C GLN A 602 -8.33 23.16 -8.36
N VAL A 603 -7.98 22.08 -7.65
CA VAL A 603 -8.79 20.87 -7.57
C VAL A 603 -10.14 21.17 -6.96
N MET A 604 -10.18 21.96 -5.87
CA MET A 604 -11.43 22.43 -5.28
C MET A 604 -12.22 23.30 -6.28
N GLU A 605 -11.59 24.22 -7.02
CA GLU A 605 -12.28 25.02 -8.05
C GLU A 605 -12.91 24.16 -9.16
N GLN A 606 -12.32 23.02 -9.47
CA GLN A 606 -12.91 22.04 -10.39
C GLN A 606 -13.98 21.17 -9.71
N ALA A 607 -14.04 21.17 -8.38
CA ALA A 607 -15.00 20.40 -7.58
C ALA A 607 -15.09 18.92 -8.00
N VAL A 608 -13.94 18.29 -8.23
CA VAL A 608 -13.85 16.88 -8.64
C VAL A 608 -13.76 15.94 -7.46
N GLU A 609 -13.40 16.49 -6.30
CA GLU A 609 -13.25 15.77 -5.05
C GLU A 609 -13.70 16.66 -3.88
N PHE A 610 -14.30 16.07 -2.86
CA PHE A 610 -14.66 16.74 -1.62
C PHE A 610 -14.31 15.83 -0.43
N PRO A 611 -13.20 16.10 0.27
CA PRO A 611 -12.81 15.34 1.46
C PRO A 611 -13.86 15.43 2.56
N LEU A 612 -14.20 14.32 3.17
CA LEU A 612 -15.20 14.23 4.25
C LEU A 612 -14.53 14.16 5.62
N TYR A 613 -13.65 13.18 5.82
CA TYR A 613 -12.97 12.96 7.10
C TYR A 613 -11.69 12.15 6.93
N GLN A 614 -10.78 12.35 7.87
CA GLN A 614 -9.60 11.54 8.11
C GLN A 614 -9.71 10.98 9.52
N LEU A 615 -9.78 9.66 9.65
CA LEU A 615 -9.90 8.99 10.95
C LEU A 615 -8.62 9.13 11.75
N GLN A 616 -8.73 8.95 13.06
CA GLN A 616 -7.59 8.86 13.95
C GLN A 616 -7.41 7.43 14.45
N LEU A 617 -6.16 7.05 14.61
CA LEU A 617 -5.74 5.82 15.27
C LEU A 617 -5.44 6.12 16.73
N VAL A 618 -5.69 5.14 17.59
CA VAL A 618 -5.25 5.17 18.98
C VAL A 618 -4.29 4.01 19.23
N THR A 619 -3.10 4.36 19.71
CA THR A 619 -2.17 3.39 20.26
C THR A 619 -2.32 3.36 21.77
N ILE A 620 -2.73 2.22 22.28
CA ILE A 620 -2.99 1.98 23.70
C ILE A 620 -1.87 1.10 24.25
N TYR A 621 -1.30 1.45 25.38
CA TYR A 621 -0.16 0.72 25.95
C TYR A 621 -0.19 0.64 27.48
N ASN A 622 0.46 -0.40 28.02
CA ASN A 622 0.60 -0.65 29.44
C ASN A 622 1.87 0.00 30.00
N THR A 623 1.73 0.94 30.94
CA THR A 623 2.84 1.67 31.55
C THR A 623 3.68 0.85 32.55
N ASP A 624 3.24 -0.35 32.93
CA ASP A 624 4.08 -1.29 33.68
C ASP A 624 5.12 -1.97 32.79
N THR A 625 4.87 -2.00 31.48
CA THR A 625 5.74 -2.64 30.49
C THR A 625 6.52 -1.61 29.68
N ILE A 626 5.89 -0.51 29.28
CA ILE A 626 6.43 0.50 28.38
C ILE A 626 6.58 1.84 29.13
N ASP A 627 7.74 2.47 29.02
CA ASP A 627 7.95 3.82 29.52
C ASP A 627 7.32 4.85 28.56
N PRO A 628 6.32 5.64 28.98
CA PRO A 628 5.66 6.62 28.11
C PRO A 628 6.62 7.69 27.56
N THR A 629 7.76 7.95 28.21
CA THR A 629 8.76 8.90 27.72
C THR A 629 9.59 8.35 26.56
N SER A 630 9.53 7.05 26.32
CA SER A 630 10.22 6.39 25.20
C SER A 630 9.50 6.53 23.85
N PHE A 631 8.24 6.94 23.89
CA PHE A 631 7.47 7.25 22.67
C PHE A 631 7.76 8.68 22.18
N GLY A 632 8.97 9.12 22.01
CA GLY A 632 9.27 10.43 21.42
C GLY A 632 8.64 10.66 20.04
N ASP A 633 9.22 11.54 19.24
CA ASP A 633 8.77 11.83 17.85
C ASP A 633 8.91 10.63 16.88
N SER A 634 9.16 9.44 17.39
CA SER A 634 9.55 8.23 16.65
C SER A 634 8.43 7.20 16.50
N PHE A 635 7.16 7.58 16.60
CA PHE A 635 6.10 6.74 16.07
C PHE A 635 6.19 6.77 14.55
N ASP A 636 6.70 5.70 14.00
CA ASP A 636 6.87 5.58 12.56
C ASP A 636 5.54 5.54 11.82
N TYR A 637 5.56 6.11 10.63
CA TYR A 637 4.50 6.06 9.65
C TYR A 637 4.11 4.61 9.28
N ASP A 638 5.09 3.71 9.25
CA ASP A 638 4.94 2.33 8.79
C ASP A 638 4.92 1.29 9.93
N GLY A 639 4.80 1.70 11.19
CA GLY A 639 4.71 0.80 12.33
C GLY A 639 5.69 1.09 13.48
N PHE A 640 5.47 0.40 14.56
CA PHE A 640 6.21 0.58 15.81
C PHE A 640 7.64 0.08 15.73
N GLU A 641 8.59 0.93 16.06
CA GLU A 641 9.93 0.49 16.43
C GLU A 641 9.94 -0.05 17.87
N TYR A 642 9.51 -1.28 18.07
CA TYR A 642 9.54 -1.92 19.39
C TYR A 642 10.95 -2.14 19.95
N ALA A 643 11.99 -1.83 19.17
CA ALA A 643 13.36 -1.84 19.63
C ALA A 643 13.69 -0.65 20.54
N LEU A 644 12.98 0.48 20.41
CA LEU A 644 13.28 1.73 21.10
C LEU A 644 12.57 1.94 22.44
N PRO A 645 11.35 1.41 22.72
CA PRO A 645 10.71 1.62 24.00
C PRO A 645 11.58 1.09 25.14
N VAL A 646 11.96 1.97 26.05
CA VAL A 646 12.78 1.61 27.21
C VAL A 646 11.93 0.90 28.24
N LEU A 647 12.42 -0.23 28.75
CA LEU A 647 11.84 -0.92 29.91
C LEU A 647 11.90 -0.03 31.16
N LYS A 648 10.81 0.03 31.92
CA LYS A 648 10.83 0.50 33.29
C LYS A 648 11.59 -0.43 34.20
#